data_cb0cbe5c46713e33900ae19ae349c97d
#
_entry.id   cb0cbe5c46713e33900ae19ae349c97d
#
_cell.length_a   1.000
_cell.length_b   1.000
_cell.length_c   1.000
_cell.angle_alpha   90.00
_cell.angle_beta   90.00
_cell.angle_gamma   90.00
#
_symmetry.space_group_name_H-M   'P 1'
#
loop_
_entity.id
_entity.type
_entity.pdbx_description
1 polymer ?
#
loop_
_entity_poly.entity_id
_entity_poly.type
_entity_poly.pdbx_seq_one_letter_code
_entity_poly.pdbx_strand_id
1 'polypeptide(L)'
;MKIRLICSIIWGLWTIQMIASSSFYFRNLSVADGLPDLVINALYKDNSGYVWFGTNTSLERFDGVYLKHYMIKGSSENLKRVYAITEMPGKEIWVGTGNGLWRMNSRMHDLEHIASDIIEAPVKALLPDGKGVLYIGTEKGLYIYKNGNFKLLLLDKNVFSLKNYITGLSFGEQHLLWIATRKGVASLNLIDNSIAFYPYDRAFHSVCCIGKTLYLGTMSEGIIAFDISSRQYRRYIDVGCGVISSLSSDGKDLLYVGTDGNGVHFISTSQQQVVKSFRHEVGNENSIRSNSVYSLMLDRDGLLWIGYYQQGVDYTLFQSGLFETYKYPPYFDTKDMPIRTIAFHGDEKLIGTRDGLFYIDESRKIYRNYHSPELRASLILSSCYFEGNYYIGTYGGGMYVFNPETLTLSNFDSSEPNPFLNGHVFCIRSDNENNLWIGTSVGVYCYRDGKQVAHYTASNSKLPEGNVYEIYFDSTHKGWICTETGLCIWDPSSKSLKLDVFPEGFVDKEKIRSIYEDSEHNLYFLPEKGDLFVSTLNMSRFNRITVSLLKDKALMGIVEDDKKWLWITTNNGLYRYDKKETCIPYNFTDGIPSPIFINCFPVKDDTGGLWFGNSKGLVYLGTQGTNPLHNYPYRLSVSEILVNGKEFYPESRGNDIRLDRTASSLTFRFSGFTYTDPSNVSYEYMLEAENDNWKPLLGTSEVSFYNLQAGKYIFKMRRIGYPDSEAKLNIVVEGFPLLWIIGGGVLIILLGVVFYIRIRRRKQQSVVLADMRETVDVLEPAVVEQAVSSEIAKDIKTSEDKYKTNKVSPEECKRLFKLLEAVMQQKKPYKNPALKIADLADLIGTSSHVLSYLFNQYLNRNFYDYVNDYRVAEFKQLIAKEEYARYTLSALAEHCGFSSRASFFRHFKKMTGVTPNEYIKQLEK
;
A
#
# COMPACT_ATOMS: atom_id res chain seq x y z
N MET A 1 -25.57 5.87 53.71
CA MET A 1 -24.47 5.03 53.28
C MET A 1 -24.84 4.04 52.16
N LYS A 2 -26.01 3.37 52.20
CA LYS A 2 -26.45 2.41 51.17
C LYS A 2 -26.74 3.03 49.78
N ILE A 3 -27.20 4.28 49.68
CA ILE A 3 -27.53 4.95 48.41
C ILE A 3 -26.24 5.37 47.67
N ARG A 4 -25.16 5.75 48.37
CA ARG A 4 -23.86 6.05 47.72
C ARG A 4 -23.16 4.80 47.15
N LEU A 5 -23.39 3.64 47.74
CA LEU A 5 -22.82 2.40 47.24
C LEU A 5 -23.53 1.93 45.95
N ILE A 6 -24.85 2.14 45.88
CA ILE A 6 -25.63 1.78 44.68
C ILE A 6 -25.30 2.72 43.51
N CYS A 7 -25.12 4.00 43.77
CA CYS A 7 -24.68 4.93 42.72
C CYS A 7 -23.25 4.63 42.21
N SER A 8 -22.34 4.21 43.09
CA SER A 8 -20.98 3.80 42.70
C SER A 8 -20.96 2.50 41.88
N ILE A 9 -21.88 1.59 42.17
CA ILE A 9 -21.99 0.34 41.39
C ILE A 9 -22.67 0.60 40.05
N ILE A 10 -23.63 1.49 39.96
CA ILE A 10 -24.26 1.89 38.68
C ILE A 10 -23.27 2.72 37.85
N TRP A 11 -22.45 3.56 38.43
CA TRP A 11 -21.38 4.27 37.73
C TRP A 11 -20.27 3.33 37.25
N GLY A 12 -19.91 2.33 38.06
CA GLY A 12 -18.94 1.27 37.65
C GLY A 12 -19.48 0.38 36.54
N LEU A 13 -20.78 0.13 36.47
CA LEU A 13 -21.43 -0.61 35.39
C LEU A 13 -21.58 0.22 34.08
N TRP A 14 -21.70 1.55 34.17
CA TRP A 14 -21.74 2.42 32.99
C TRP A 14 -20.36 2.62 32.35
N THR A 15 -19.29 2.56 33.12
CA THR A 15 -17.92 2.63 32.54
C THR A 15 -17.48 1.33 31.87
N ILE A 16 -18.14 0.20 32.13
CA ILE A 16 -17.87 -1.09 31.47
C ILE A 16 -18.57 -1.20 30.10
N GLN A 17 -19.59 -0.38 29.83
CA GLN A 17 -20.33 -0.44 28.55
C GLN A 17 -19.77 0.47 27.43
N MET A 18 -18.73 1.28 27.69
CA MET A 18 -18.06 2.09 26.67
C MET A 18 -16.73 1.51 26.18
N ILE A 19 -16.56 0.20 26.18
CA ILE A 19 -15.66 -0.40 25.21
C ILE A 19 -16.49 -0.60 23.93
N ALA A 20 -16.77 0.51 23.25
CA ALA A 20 -17.31 0.51 21.90
C ALA A 20 -16.54 -0.56 21.13
N SER A 21 -17.23 -1.41 20.43
CA SER A 21 -16.64 -2.45 19.60
C SER A 21 -15.81 -1.78 18.51
N SER A 22 -14.58 -1.42 18.83
CA SER A 22 -13.60 -1.00 17.84
C SER A 22 -13.55 -2.11 16.81
N SER A 23 -13.95 -1.80 15.59
CA SER A 23 -13.85 -2.72 14.46
C SER A 23 -12.36 -2.81 14.13
N PHE A 24 -11.75 -3.97 14.43
CA PHE A 24 -10.38 -4.22 14.03
C PHE A 24 -10.38 -4.69 12.58
N TYR A 25 -9.52 -4.08 11.78
CA TYR A 25 -9.29 -4.48 10.40
C TYR A 25 -7.92 -5.15 10.32
N PHE A 26 -7.90 -6.32 9.71
CA PHE A 26 -6.67 -7.07 9.48
C PHE A 26 -6.29 -6.99 8.00
N ARG A 27 -5.06 -6.55 7.74
CA ARG A 27 -4.47 -6.60 6.41
C ARG A 27 -3.60 -7.85 6.31
N ASN A 28 -3.81 -8.62 5.26
CA ASN A 28 -3.08 -9.85 4.99
C ASN A 28 -1.98 -9.65 3.96
N LEU A 29 -0.81 -10.21 4.23
CA LEU A 29 0.26 -10.42 3.25
C LEU A 29 0.34 -11.91 2.94
N SER A 30 0.24 -12.24 1.66
CA SER A 30 0.13 -13.60 1.15
C SER A 30 1.04 -13.82 -0.06
N VAL A 31 0.87 -14.92 -0.75
CA VAL A 31 1.55 -15.19 -2.03
C VAL A 31 1.23 -14.12 -3.09
N ALA A 32 0.01 -13.56 -3.06
CA ALA A 32 -0.38 -12.49 -3.97
C ALA A 32 0.44 -11.21 -3.77
N ASP A 33 0.96 -10.99 -2.57
CA ASP A 33 1.82 -9.86 -2.20
C ASP A 33 3.31 -10.19 -2.37
N GLY A 34 3.64 -11.39 -2.81
CA GLY A 34 5.01 -11.84 -3.09
C GLY A 34 5.67 -12.67 -1.99
N LEU A 35 4.94 -13.11 -0.94
CA LEU A 35 5.51 -14.05 0.06
C LEU A 35 5.79 -15.41 -0.58
N PRO A 36 7.03 -15.92 -0.52
CA PRO A 36 7.37 -17.22 -1.12
C PRO A 36 6.93 -18.40 -0.26
N ASP A 37 6.76 -18.20 1.05
CA ASP A 37 6.34 -19.23 2.01
C ASP A 37 5.32 -18.61 2.99
N LEU A 38 4.22 -19.29 3.19
CA LEU A 38 3.11 -18.82 4.04
C LEU A 38 3.27 -19.20 5.51
N VAL A 39 4.30 -19.97 5.86
CA VAL A 39 4.59 -20.35 7.26
C VAL A 39 5.51 -19.33 7.88
N ILE A 40 4.99 -18.53 8.80
CA ILE A 40 5.73 -17.44 9.43
C ILE A 40 6.08 -17.80 10.87
N ASN A 41 7.33 -18.17 11.10
CA ASN A 41 7.82 -18.63 12.37
C ASN A 41 8.37 -17.51 13.26
N ALA A 42 8.87 -16.42 12.67
CA ALA A 42 9.47 -15.30 13.37
C ALA A 42 9.08 -13.96 12.74
N LEU A 43 8.87 -12.97 13.57
CA LEU A 43 8.56 -11.59 13.22
C LEU A 43 9.52 -10.66 13.96
N TYR A 44 10.04 -9.67 13.28
CA TYR A 44 10.91 -8.66 13.89
C TYR A 44 10.81 -7.32 13.14
N LYS A 45 10.75 -6.20 13.86
CA LYS A 45 10.83 -4.86 13.27
C LYS A 45 12.13 -4.20 13.66
N ASP A 46 12.96 -3.87 12.67
CA ASP A 46 14.27 -3.27 12.92
C ASP A 46 14.18 -1.76 13.24
N ASN A 47 15.32 -1.17 13.63
CA ASN A 47 15.42 0.24 13.98
C ASN A 47 15.31 1.18 12.77
N SER A 48 15.47 0.66 11.56
CA SER A 48 15.28 1.39 10.32
C SER A 48 13.81 1.48 9.91
N GLY A 49 12.96 0.60 10.44
CA GLY A 49 11.53 0.53 10.19
C GLY A 49 11.08 -0.69 9.40
N TYR A 50 11.98 -1.48 8.81
CA TYR A 50 11.64 -2.70 8.09
C TYR A 50 11.06 -3.77 9.01
N VAL A 51 10.07 -4.49 8.50
CA VAL A 51 9.56 -5.70 9.16
C VAL A 51 10.15 -6.93 8.47
N TRP A 52 10.70 -7.82 9.29
CA TRP A 52 11.35 -9.04 8.85
C TRP A 52 10.47 -10.25 9.16
N PHE A 53 10.32 -11.14 8.21
CA PHE A 53 9.58 -12.39 8.34
C PHE A 53 10.54 -13.57 8.19
N GLY A 54 10.55 -14.42 9.18
CA GLY A 54 11.28 -15.68 9.14
C GLY A 54 10.34 -16.81 8.73
N THR A 55 10.64 -17.47 7.61
CA THR A 55 9.84 -18.58 7.08
C THR A 55 10.52 -19.93 7.30
N ASN A 56 9.99 -21.01 6.69
CA ASN A 56 10.69 -22.31 6.73
C ASN A 56 11.92 -22.35 5.83
N THR A 57 12.00 -21.49 4.82
CA THR A 57 13.00 -21.60 3.72
C THR A 57 13.77 -20.33 3.46
N SER A 58 13.31 -19.20 3.96
CA SER A 58 13.84 -17.88 3.60
C SER A 58 13.67 -16.83 4.70
N LEU A 59 14.35 -15.72 4.52
CA LEU A 59 14.19 -14.50 5.29
C LEU A 59 13.65 -13.41 4.38
N GLU A 60 12.57 -12.75 4.80
CA GLU A 60 11.89 -11.73 4.03
C GLU A 60 12.00 -10.38 4.72
N ARG A 61 12.18 -9.32 3.95
CA ARG A 61 12.17 -7.93 4.44
C ARG A 61 11.04 -7.16 3.77
N PHE A 62 10.16 -6.59 4.55
CA PHE A 62 9.04 -5.80 4.09
C PHE A 62 9.20 -4.33 4.49
N ASP A 63 9.00 -3.40 3.57
CA ASP A 63 9.10 -1.96 3.81
C ASP A 63 7.72 -1.24 3.82
N GLY A 64 6.64 -2.01 3.73
CA GLY A 64 5.27 -1.51 3.61
C GLY A 64 4.73 -1.59 2.19
N VAL A 65 5.60 -1.62 1.17
CA VAL A 65 5.24 -1.71 -0.25
C VAL A 65 5.87 -2.93 -0.91
N TYR A 66 7.19 -3.11 -0.73
CA TYR A 66 7.97 -4.16 -1.38
C TYR A 66 8.44 -5.22 -0.40
N LEU A 67 8.31 -6.48 -0.83
CA LEU A 67 8.92 -7.64 -0.18
C LEU A 67 10.24 -7.97 -0.87
N LYS A 68 11.31 -8.05 -0.10
CA LYS A 68 12.63 -8.48 -0.56
C LYS A 68 13.00 -9.82 0.04
N HIS A 69 13.39 -10.75 -0.83
CA HIS A 69 13.75 -12.13 -0.46
C HIS A 69 15.26 -12.26 -0.28
N TYR A 70 15.65 -12.90 0.80
CA TYR A 70 17.04 -13.23 1.06
C TYR A 70 17.23 -14.73 1.10
N MET A 71 18.04 -15.20 0.14
CA MET A 71 18.47 -16.58 0.02
C MET A 71 19.98 -16.65 0.09
N ILE A 72 20.54 -17.79 0.44
CA ILE A 72 21.99 -17.98 0.49
C ILE A 72 22.55 -17.97 -0.92
N LYS A 73 23.43 -17.03 -1.23
CA LYS A 73 24.12 -16.99 -2.53
C LYS A 73 25.14 -18.11 -2.65
N GLY A 74 25.05 -18.89 -3.73
CA GLY A 74 26.10 -19.83 -4.15
C GLY A 74 26.10 -21.18 -3.44
N SER A 75 25.15 -21.47 -2.57
CA SER A 75 24.98 -22.80 -1.98
C SER A 75 23.64 -23.41 -2.42
N SER A 76 23.64 -24.74 -2.61
CA SER A 76 22.40 -25.50 -2.80
C SER A 76 21.59 -25.66 -1.49
N GLU A 77 22.10 -25.12 -0.38
CA GLU A 77 21.45 -25.18 0.93
C GLU A 77 20.59 -23.93 1.17
N ASN A 78 19.29 -24.12 1.23
CA ASN A 78 18.36 -23.10 1.69
C ASN A 78 18.50 -22.87 3.20
N LEU A 79 18.10 -21.68 3.67
CA LEU A 79 17.89 -21.45 5.10
C LEU A 79 16.90 -22.50 5.60
N LYS A 80 17.29 -23.23 6.64
CA LYS A 80 16.36 -24.12 7.33
C LYS A 80 15.61 -23.32 8.35
N ARG A 81 14.32 -23.43 8.36
CA ARG A 81 13.37 -22.83 9.31
C ARG A 81 13.95 -21.73 10.21
N VAL A 82 13.60 -20.51 9.95
CA VAL A 82 13.99 -19.35 10.75
C VAL A 82 13.16 -19.31 12.03
N TYR A 83 13.80 -19.32 13.19
CA TYR A 83 13.13 -19.34 14.49
C TYR A 83 13.18 -18.00 15.22
N ALA A 84 14.22 -17.22 15.00
CA ALA A 84 14.43 -15.96 15.69
C ALA A 84 15.16 -14.95 14.79
N ILE A 85 14.80 -13.70 14.91
CA ILE A 85 15.41 -12.58 14.20
C ILE A 85 15.64 -11.47 15.20
N THR A 86 16.79 -10.81 15.15
CA THR A 86 17.10 -9.65 15.99
C THR A 86 18.09 -8.72 15.31
N GLU A 87 18.15 -7.47 15.77
CA GLU A 87 19.11 -6.46 15.33
C GLU A 87 20.15 -6.20 16.43
N MET A 88 21.41 -6.21 16.06
CA MET A 88 22.52 -5.82 16.90
C MET A 88 22.96 -4.36 16.65
N PRO A 89 23.70 -3.71 17.57
CA PRO A 89 24.28 -2.40 17.31
C PRO A 89 25.07 -2.38 16.01
N GLY A 90 24.86 -1.35 15.18
CA GLY A 90 25.44 -1.26 13.84
C GLY A 90 24.49 -1.67 12.73
N LYS A 91 23.21 -1.94 13.05
CA LYS A 91 22.14 -2.36 12.12
C LYS A 91 22.36 -3.73 11.48
N GLU A 92 23.11 -4.60 12.13
CA GLU A 92 23.29 -5.97 11.70
C GLU A 92 22.10 -6.83 12.13
N ILE A 93 21.48 -7.50 11.17
CA ILE A 93 20.38 -8.46 11.42
C ILE A 93 20.98 -9.85 11.68
N TRP A 94 20.66 -10.42 12.83
CA TRP A 94 21.06 -11.75 13.22
C TRP A 94 19.88 -12.69 13.18
N VAL A 95 20.09 -13.90 12.62
CA VAL A 95 19.04 -14.85 12.29
C VAL A 95 19.37 -16.21 12.87
N GLY A 96 18.51 -16.68 13.75
CA GLY A 96 18.59 -18.03 14.32
C GLY A 96 17.77 -19.02 13.49
N THR A 97 18.41 -20.08 13.03
CA THR A 97 17.80 -21.04 12.10
C THR A 97 17.97 -22.50 12.56
N GLY A 98 17.31 -23.42 11.84
CA GLY A 98 17.45 -24.85 12.03
C GLY A 98 18.84 -25.42 11.68
N ASN A 99 19.65 -24.66 10.96
CA ASN A 99 21.04 -25.02 10.63
C ASN A 99 22.07 -24.02 11.18
N GLY A 100 21.78 -23.36 12.29
CA GLY A 100 22.73 -22.53 13.02
C GLY A 100 22.40 -21.03 13.00
N LEU A 101 23.43 -20.24 13.16
CA LEU A 101 23.37 -18.79 13.32
C LEU A 101 23.84 -18.09 12.05
N TRP A 102 23.04 -17.16 11.56
CA TRP A 102 23.33 -16.36 10.38
C TRP A 102 23.33 -14.88 10.72
N ARG A 103 24.07 -14.11 9.94
CA ARG A 103 24.14 -12.66 10.07
C ARG A 103 24.01 -12.02 8.70
N MET A 104 23.16 -11.01 8.60
CA MET A 104 23.14 -10.12 7.45
C MET A 104 24.15 -8.99 7.68
N ASN A 105 24.96 -8.72 6.68
CA ASN A 105 25.89 -7.61 6.78
C ASN A 105 25.15 -6.24 6.80
N SER A 106 25.85 -5.19 7.23
CA SER A 106 25.28 -3.84 7.36
C SER A 106 24.83 -3.22 6.03
N ARG A 107 25.20 -3.82 4.88
CA ARG A 107 24.74 -3.42 3.53
C ARG A 107 23.44 -4.12 3.13
N MET A 108 22.94 -5.04 3.95
CA MET A 108 21.66 -5.75 3.80
C MET A 108 21.54 -6.51 2.46
N HIS A 109 22.62 -7.12 1.97
CA HIS A 109 22.55 -7.85 0.73
C HIS A 109 22.99 -9.31 0.80
N ASP A 110 23.83 -9.70 1.76
CA ASP A 110 24.30 -11.07 1.87
C ASP A 110 24.14 -11.61 3.30
N LEU A 111 23.70 -12.88 3.38
CA LEU A 111 23.64 -13.65 4.62
C LEU A 111 24.92 -14.47 4.76
N GLU A 112 25.59 -14.31 5.90
CA GLU A 112 26.79 -15.03 6.27
C GLU A 112 26.48 -16.06 7.35
N HIS A 113 26.96 -17.30 7.20
CA HIS A 113 26.88 -18.31 8.26
C HIS A 113 27.94 -18.00 9.31
N ILE A 114 27.50 -17.76 10.52
CA ILE A 114 28.40 -17.34 11.63
C ILE A 114 28.65 -18.51 12.55
N ALA A 115 29.93 -18.72 12.88
CA ALA A 115 30.38 -19.74 13.86
C ALA A 115 29.83 -21.15 13.55
N SER A 116 29.83 -21.55 12.29
CA SER A 116 29.34 -22.85 11.85
C SER A 116 30.07 -24.05 12.47
N ASP A 117 31.29 -23.85 12.89
CA ASP A 117 32.15 -24.78 13.59
C ASP A 117 31.93 -24.80 15.13
N ILE A 118 31.26 -23.76 15.67
CA ILE A 118 30.99 -23.61 17.10
C ILE A 118 29.52 -23.90 17.44
N ILE A 119 28.59 -23.39 16.58
CA ILE A 119 27.15 -23.50 16.81
C ILE A 119 26.54 -24.40 15.73
N GLU A 120 26.64 -25.69 15.90
CA GLU A 120 26.05 -26.70 15.02
C GLU A 120 24.57 -26.98 15.30
N ALA A 121 24.07 -26.53 16.45
CA ALA A 121 22.71 -26.80 16.88
C ALA A 121 21.70 -25.75 16.34
N PRO A 122 20.43 -26.14 16.15
CA PRO A 122 19.38 -25.16 15.88
C PRO A 122 19.33 -24.03 16.90
N VAL A 123 19.28 -22.78 16.38
CA VAL A 123 19.19 -21.57 17.19
C VAL A 123 17.71 -21.20 17.31
N LYS A 124 17.16 -21.30 18.53
CA LYS A 124 15.74 -21.09 18.81
C LYS A 124 15.38 -19.70 19.29
N ALA A 125 16.29 -19.03 19.96
CA ALA A 125 16.04 -17.72 20.54
C ALA A 125 17.28 -16.83 20.43
N LEU A 126 17.04 -15.56 20.15
CA LEU A 126 18.06 -14.50 20.12
C LEU A 126 17.58 -13.33 20.98
N LEU A 127 18.44 -12.85 21.88
CA LEU A 127 18.10 -11.71 22.73
C LEU A 127 19.33 -10.80 22.92
N PRO A 128 19.38 -9.61 22.30
CA PRO A 128 20.45 -8.65 22.47
C PRO A 128 20.27 -7.83 23.76
N ASP A 129 21.37 -7.46 24.40
CA ASP A 129 21.35 -6.56 25.58
C ASP A 129 21.32 -5.06 25.21
N GLY A 130 21.36 -4.75 23.94
CA GLY A 130 21.44 -3.37 23.41
C GLY A 130 22.84 -2.72 23.59
N LYS A 131 23.80 -3.39 24.23
CA LYS A 131 25.16 -2.89 24.47
C LYS A 131 26.24 -3.72 23.77
N GLY A 132 25.85 -4.62 22.89
CA GLY A 132 26.74 -5.43 22.07
C GLY A 132 26.94 -6.88 22.54
N VAL A 133 26.18 -7.34 23.53
CA VAL A 133 26.10 -8.76 23.90
C VAL A 133 24.84 -9.39 23.30
N LEU A 134 24.98 -10.55 22.69
CA LEU A 134 23.88 -11.35 22.18
C LEU A 134 23.80 -12.68 22.92
N TYR A 135 22.64 -12.97 23.51
CA TYR A 135 22.31 -14.26 24.10
C TYR A 135 21.62 -15.12 23.05
N ILE A 136 22.17 -16.33 22.84
CA ILE A 136 21.79 -17.23 21.75
C ILE A 136 21.34 -18.54 22.37
N GLY A 137 20.04 -18.78 22.38
CA GLY A 137 19.43 -19.99 22.88
C GLY A 137 19.41 -21.10 21.83
N THR A 138 20.05 -22.23 22.12
CA THR A 138 20.13 -23.38 21.22
C THR A 138 19.55 -24.63 21.84
N GLU A 139 19.46 -25.71 21.08
CA GLU A 139 19.08 -27.05 21.59
C GLU A 139 20.18 -27.70 22.46
N LYS A 140 21.39 -27.14 22.47
CA LYS A 140 22.58 -27.68 23.19
C LYS A 140 23.11 -26.72 24.26
N GLY A 141 22.44 -25.61 24.57
CA GLY A 141 22.86 -24.66 25.62
C GLY A 141 22.69 -23.20 25.19
N LEU A 142 23.12 -22.31 26.08
CA LEU A 142 23.15 -20.86 25.85
C LEU A 142 24.53 -20.43 25.38
N TYR A 143 24.61 -19.85 24.19
CA TYR A 143 25.82 -19.16 23.79
C TYR A 143 25.69 -17.67 24.10
N ILE A 144 26.79 -17.08 24.56
CA ILE A 144 26.91 -15.64 24.81
C ILE A 144 27.97 -15.10 23.85
N TYR A 145 27.51 -14.25 22.91
CA TYR A 145 28.37 -13.55 21.95
C TYR A 145 28.74 -12.17 22.49
N LYS A 146 30.01 -11.84 22.49
CA LYS A 146 30.53 -10.52 22.84
C LYS A 146 31.82 -10.24 22.08
N ASN A 147 31.89 -9.13 21.36
CA ASN A 147 33.12 -8.67 20.69
C ASN A 147 33.79 -9.75 19.82
N GLY A 148 33.02 -10.50 19.02
CA GLY A 148 33.56 -11.56 18.15
C GLY A 148 33.75 -12.93 18.81
N ASN A 149 33.63 -13.05 20.14
CA ASN A 149 33.86 -14.29 20.87
C ASN A 149 32.53 -14.93 21.30
N PHE A 150 32.47 -16.28 21.20
CA PHE A 150 31.35 -17.10 21.65
C PHE A 150 31.72 -17.87 22.90
N LYS A 151 30.88 -17.82 23.92
CA LYS A 151 31.03 -18.59 25.15
C LYS A 151 29.80 -19.47 25.37
N LEU A 152 29.99 -20.79 25.45
CA LEU A 152 28.90 -21.71 25.78
C LEU A 152 28.69 -21.76 27.30
N LEU A 153 27.42 -21.68 27.71
CA LEU A 153 26.93 -21.88 29.05
C LEU A 153 25.95 -23.05 29.07
N LEU A 154 26.24 -24.08 29.83
CA LEU A 154 25.39 -25.23 30.04
C LEU A 154 24.62 -25.10 31.37
N LEU A 155 23.31 -25.32 31.32
CA LEU A 155 22.46 -25.38 32.52
C LEU A 155 22.54 -26.74 33.22
N ASP A 156 22.99 -27.75 32.50
CA ASP A 156 23.26 -29.12 33.01
C ASP A 156 24.56 -29.62 32.37
N LYS A 157 25.40 -30.32 33.14
CA LYS A 157 26.69 -30.87 32.66
C LYS A 157 26.51 -31.87 31.52
N ASN A 158 25.36 -32.57 31.48
CA ASN A 158 25.00 -33.41 30.35
C ASN A 158 24.49 -32.53 29.20
N VAL A 159 25.26 -32.42 28.15
CA VAL A 159 24.95 -31.60 26.97
C VAL A 159 23.61 -31.97 26.34
N PHE A 160 23.20 -33.22 26.39
CA PHE A 160 21.94 -33.71 25.85
C PHE A 160 20.75 -33.57 26.81
N SER A 161 20.96 -32.96 27.98
CA SER A 161 19.88 -32.71 28.93
C SER A 161 18.86 -31.76 28.33
N LEU A 162 17.58 -32.05 28.52
CA LEU A 162 16.50 -31.16 28.12
C LEU A 162 16.48 -29.82 28.86
N LYS A 163 17.26 -29.67 29.93
CA LYS A 163 17.54 -28.38 30.58
C LYS A 163 18.37 -27.48 29.66
N ASN A 164 19.27 -28.05 28.85
CA ASN A 164 20.07 -27.30 27.88
C ASN A 164 19.31 -27.00 26.60
N TYR A 165 18.12 -27.58 26.38
CA TYR A 165 17.29 -27.27 25.25
C TYR A 165 16.50 -25.97 25.48
N ILE A 166 17.06 -24.85 25.03
CA ILE A 166 16.51 -23.51 25.24
C ILE A 166 15.46 -23.20 24.15
N THR A 167 14.30 -22.74 24.58
CA THR A 167 13.17 -22.43 23.69
C THR A 167 12.83 -20.95 23.64
N GLY A 168 13.21 -20.19 24.67
CA GLY A 168 12.94 -18.76 24.73
C GLY A 168 13.82 -18.06 25.76
N LEU A 169 14.02 -16.75 25.55
CA LEU A 169 14.80 -15.88 26.40
C LEU A 169 14.00 -14.61 26.70
N SER A 170 14.07 -14.09 27.91
CA SER A 170 13.46 -12.84 28.32
C SER A 170 14.27 -12.15 29.40
N PHE A 171 14.47 -10.84 29.29
CA PHE A 171 15.01 -10.08 30.40
C PHE A 171 13.95 -9.90 31.49
N GLY A 172 14.37 -9.95 32.73
CA GLY A 172 13.61 -9.61 33.92
C GLY A 172 14.20 -8.41 34.63
N GLU A 173 13.60 -8.06 35.77
CA GLU A 173 14.16 -7.05 36.68
C GLU A 173 15.51 -7.51 37.29
N GLN A 174 16.25 -6.57 37.88
CA GLN A 174 17.49 -6.86 38.69
C GLN A 174 18.61 -7.59 37.95
N HIS A 175 18.82 -7.28 36.66
CA HIS A 175 19.87 -7.91 35.83
C HIS A 175 19.73 -9.42 35.66
N LEU A 176 18.51 -9.94 35.69
CA LEU A 176 18.24 -11.37 35.46
C LEU A 176 17.88 -11.63 33.99
N LEU A 177 18.53 -12.63 33.41
CA LEU A 177 18.11 -13.25 32.15
C LEU A 177 17.35 -14.53 32.48
N TRP A 178 16.09 -14.58 32.03
CA TRP A 178 15.25 -15.75 32.15
C TRP A 178 15.34 -16.63 30.91
N ILE A 179 15.50 -17.91 31.13
CA ILE A 179 15.76 -18.92 30.09
C ILE A 179 14.68 -19.99 30.18
N ALA A 180 13.79 -20.02 29.21
CA ALA A 180 12.81 -21.10 29.10
C ALA A 180 13.42 -22.33 28.45
N THR A 181 13.13 -23.50 29.00
CA THR A 181 13.67 -24.77 28.52
C THR A 181 12.59 -25.83 28.41
N ARG A 182 12.94 -27.01 27.90
CA ARG A 182 12.01 -28.15 27.85
C ARG A 182 11.78 -28.82 29.23
N LYS A 183 12.46 -28.41 30.30
CA LYS A 183 12.35 -29.01 31.64
C LYS A 183 12.16 -27.98 32.76
N GLY A 184 11.83 -26.74 32.42
CA GLY A 184 11.61 -25.70 33.39
C GLY A 184 12.19 -24.38 32.96
N VAL A 185 12.39 -23.49 33.91
CA VAL A 185 12.97 -22.16 33.69
C VAL A 185 14.28 -22.04 34.47
N ALA A 186 15.26 -21.38 33.87
CA ALA A 186 16.48 -20.97 34.59
C ALA A 186 16.55 -19.44 34.66
N SER A 187 17.16 -18.92 35.71
CA SER A 187 17.61 -17.54 35.80
C SER A 187 19.14 -17.47 35.79
N LEU A 188 19.68 -16.60 34.96
CA LEU A 188 21.08 -16.23 34.92
C LEU A 188 21.21 -14.79 35.42
N ASN A 189 21.94 -14.62 36.53
CA ASN A 189 22.28 -13.29 37.02
C ASN A 189 23.47 -12.76 36.20
N LEU A 190 23.25 -11.61 35.51
CA LEU A 190 24.25 -11.03 34.63
C LEU A 190 25.36 -10.27 35.30
N ILE A 191 25.32 -10.14 36.66
CA ILE A 191 26.38 -9.50 37.47
C ILE A 191 27.42 -10.54 37.90
N ASP A 192 26.98 -11.65 38.51
CA ASP A 192 27.84 -12.66 39.09
C ASP A 192 27.89 -13.99 38.33
N ASN A 193 27.11 -14.09 37.24
CA ASN A 193 26.95 -15.29 36.42
C ASN A 193 26.35 -16.50 37.17
N SER A 194 25.72 -16.31 38.32
CA SER A 194 25.04 -17.40 39.02
C SER A 194 23.80 -17.86 38.29
N ILE A 195 23.55 -19.18 38.33
CA ILE A 195 22.42 -19.82 37.66
C ILE A 195 21.57 -20.49 38.74
N ALA A 196 20.25 -20.23 38.66
CA ALA A 196 19.26 -21.00 39.40
C ALA A 196 18.29 -21.67 38.42
N PHE A 197 17.95 -22.94 38.67
CA PHE A 197 17.06 -23.71 37.84
C PHE A 197 15.79 -24.09 38.62
N TYR A 198 14.65 -23.85 38.01
CA TYR A 198 13.31 -24.13 38.54
C TYR A 198 12.65 -25.19 37.65
N PRO A 199 12.56 -26.45 38.13
CA PRO A 199 12.08 -27.56 37.33
C PRO A 199 10.58 -27.46 37.08
N TYR A 200 10.14 -27.89 35.88
CA TYR A 200 8.75 -28.10 35.51
C TYR A 200 8.65 -29.28 34.54
N ASP A 201 7.65 -30.11 34.70
CA ASP A 201 7.58 -31.38 33.96
C ASP A 201 7.12 -31.28 32.52
N ARG A 202 6.76 -30.07 32.06
CA ARG A 202 6.34 -29.83 30.68
C ARG A 202 7.31 -28.89 29.99
N ALA A 203 7.35 -28.99 28.68
CA ALA A 203 8.16 -28.10 27.85
C ALA A 203 7.49 -26.73 27.71
N PHE A 204 8.28 -25.67 27.90
CA PHE A 204 7.88 -24.32 27.53
C PHE A 204 8.25 -24.04 26.08
N HIS A 205 7.41 -23.31 25.36
CA HIS A 205 7.58 -22.99 23.96
C HIS A 205 7.86 -21.49 23.75
N SER A 206 7.25 -20.66 24.55
CA SER A 206 7.40 -19.21 24.54
C SER A 206 7.50 -18.66 25.95
N VAL A 207 8.14 -17.50 26.10
CA VAL A 207 8.31 -16.82 27.39
C VAL A 207 8.17 -15.31 27.21
N CYS A 208 7.48 -14.68 28.16
CA CYS A 208 7.35 -13.23 28.25
C CYS A 208 7.37 -12.80 29.71
N CYS A 209 8.20 -11.83 30.06
CA CYS A 209 8.28 -11.28 31.40
C CYS A 209 7.51 -9.95 31.48
N ILE A 210 6.59 -9.84 32.44
CA ILE A 210 5.89 -8.59 32.75
C ILE A 210 5.99 -8.38 34.26
N GLY A 211 6.70 -7.33 34.67
CA GLY A 211 6.96 -7.07 36.08
C GLY A 211 7.61 -8.25 36.78
N LYS A 212 6.97 -8.73 37.84
CA LYS A 212 7.45 -9.87 38.65
C LYS A 212 6.90 -11.24 38.24
N THR A 213 6.33 -11.36 37.05
CA THR A 213 5.75 -12.61 36.57
C THR A 213 6.32 -13.01 35.23
N LEU A 214 6.77 -14.25 35.08
CA LEU A 214 7.02 -14.87 33.77
C LEU A 214 5.79 -15.58 33.30
N TYR A 215 5.34 -15.25 32.11
CA TYR A 215 4.30 -15.96 31.39
C TYR A 215 4.97 -16.94 30.43
N LEU A 216 4.57 -18.19 30.53
CA LEU A 216 5.18 -19.32 29.82
C LEU A 216 4.12 -20.05 29.02
N GLY A 217 4.32 -20.12 27.72
CA GLY A 217 3.44 -20.86 26.82
C GLY A 217 3.86 -22.33 26.75
N THR A 218 2.88 -23.24 26.87
CA THR A 218 3.11 -24.68 26.77
C THR A 218 2.48 -25.28 25.50
N MET A 219 2.82 -26.53 25.22
CA MET A 219 2.25 -27.29 24.10
C MET A 219 0.97 -28.07 24.48
N SER A 220 0.51 -28.01 25.73
CA SER A 220 -0.61 -28.85 26.18
C SER A 220 -1.42 -28.31 27.37
N GLU A 221 -0.86 -27.37 28.13
CA GLU A 221 -1.45 -26.91 29.40
C GLU A 221 -1.86 -25.44 29.38
N GLY A 222 -1.77 -24.79 28.20
CA GLY A 222 -2.06 -23.38 28.06
C GLY A 222 -0.94 -22.49 28.62
N ILE A 223 -1.30 -21.46 29.35
CA ILE A 223 -0.36 -20.47 29.91
C ILE A 223 -0.04 -20.83 31.35
N ILE A 224 1.23 -20.90 31.66
CA ILE A 224 1.74 -21.04 33.03
C ILE A 224 2.36 -19.71 33.46
N ALA A 225 1.97 -19.21 34.62
CA ALA A 225 2.59 -18.06 35.23
C ALA A 225 3.60 -18.54 36.29
N PHE A 226 4.84 -18.04 36.26
CA PHE A 226 5.83 -18.24 37.27
C PHE A 226 6.06 -16.94 38.02
N ASP A 227 5.76 -16.93 39.33
CA ASP A 227 6.00 -15.79 40.18
C ASP A 227 7.46 -15.75 40.58
N ILE A 228 8.16 -14.68 40.21
CA ILE A 228 9.62 -14.51 40.42
C ILE A 228 9.94 -14.38 41.90
N SER A 229 9.06 -13.79 42.70
CA SER A 229 9.29 -13.55 44.13
C SER A 229 9.09 -14.83 44.94
N SER A 230 7.99 -15.55 44.72
CA SER A 230 7.69 -16.80 45.47
C SER A 230 8.32 -18.04 44.83
N ARG A 231 8.80 -17.94 43.58
CA ARG A 231 9.39 -19.03 42.79
C ARG A 231 8.41 -20.21 42.55
N GLN A 232 7.11 -19.89 42.44
CA GLN A 232 6.07 -20.87 42.29
C GLN A 232 5.43 -20.79 40.89
N TYR A 233 5.13 -21.96 40.30
CA TYR A 233 4.35 -22.06 39.09
C TYR A 233 2.88 -22.14 39.42
N ARG A 234 2.04 -21.54 38.62
CA ARG A 234 0.59 -21.68 38.67
C ARG A 234 0.00 -21.67 37.25
N ARG A 235 -1.07 -22.40 37.05
CA ARG A 235 -1.89 -22.21 35.83
C ARG A 235 -2.39 -20.78 35.81
N TYR A 236 -2.32 -20.18 34.63
CA TYR A 236 -2.84 -18.86 34.41
C TYR A 236 -4.26 -18.92 33.80
N ILE A 237 -4.64 -17.96 32.99
CA ILE A 237 -5.96 -17.85 32.38
C ILE A 237 -6.10 -18.89 31.27
N ASP A 238 -7.22 -19.63 31.26
CA ASP A 238 -7.55 -20.52 30.17
C ASP A 238 -8.05 -19.73 28.96
N VAL A 239 -7.37 -19.90 27.84
CA VAL A 239 -7.72 -19.29 26.54
C VAL A 239 -8.42 -20.30 25.61
N GLY A 240 -8.88 -21.45 26.15
CA GLY A 240 -9.58 -22.49 25.39
C GLY A 240 -8.68 -23.26 24.42
N CYS A 241 -7.35 -23.19 24.60
CA CYS A 241 -6.38 -23.92 23.80
C CYS A 241 -5.15 -24.29 24.65
N GLY A 242 -4.74 -25.54 24.58
CA GLY A 242 -3.56 -26.01 25.30
C GLY A 242 -2.23 -25.64 24.67
N VAL A 243 -2.23 -25.33 23.36
CA VAL A 243 -1.03 -25.00 22.59
C VAL A 243 -0.85 -23.49 22.48
N ILE A 244 0.12 -22.95 23.21
CA ILE A 244 0.51 -21.55 23.18
C ILE A 244 1.80 -21.41 22.37
N SER A 245 1.65 -20.94 21.15
CA SER A 245 2.75 -20.82 20.19
C SER A 245 3.61 -19.57 20.38
N SER A 246 2.99 -18.47 20.76
CA SER A 246 3.68 -17.18 20.89
C SER A 246 3.10 -16.34 22.02
N LEU A 247 3.99 -15.61 22.70
CA LEU A 247 3.66 -14.61 23.72
C LEU A 247 4.37 -13.31 23.38
N SER A 248 3.66 -12.21 23.48
CA SER A 248 4.19 -10.84 23.33
C SER A 248 3.51 -9.93 24.35
N SER A 249 4.03 -8.73 24.62
CA SER A 249 3.42 -7.80 25.57
C SER A 249 3.65 -6.34 25.17
N ASP A 250 2.83 -5.44 25.71
CA ASP A 250 3.05 -4.00 25.66
C ASP A 250 4.06 -3.49 26.72
N GLY A 251 4.60 -4.41 27.51
CA GLY A 251 5.52 -4.11 28.61
C GLY A 251 4.84 -3.49 29.85
N LYS A 252 3.52 -3.33 29.84
CA LYS A 252 2.75 -2.69 30.93
C LYS A 252 1.73 -3.66 31.55
N ASP A 253 0.62 -3.87 30.88
CA ASP A 253 -0.50 -4.66 31.42
C ASP A 253 -1.00 -5.74 30.45
N LEU A 254 -0.86 -5.56 29.15
CA LEU A 254 -1.43 -6.48 28.17
C LEU A 254 -0.44 -7.56 27.76
N LEU A 255 -0.88 -8.79 27.92
CA LEU A 255 -0.25 -10.01 27.39
C LEU A 255 -1.01 -10.45 26.12
N TYR A 256 -0.31 -10.51 25.01
CA TYR A 256 -0.82 -10.99 23.71
C TYR A 256 -0.43 -12.45 23.55
N VAL A 257 -1.43 -13.28 23.30
CA VAL A 257 -1.30 -14.73 23.28
C VAL A 257 -1.70 -15.26 21.92
N GLY A 258 -0.77 -15.86 21.21
CA GLY A 258 -1.02 -16.64 19.99
C GLY A 258 -1.18 -18.11 20.31
N THR A 259 -2.22 -18.72 19.75
CA THR A 259 -2.54 -20.14 19.96
C THR A 259 -2.50 -20.91 18.64
N ASP A 260 -2.21 -22.19 18.71
CA ASP A 260 -2.38 -23.08 17.57
C ASP A 260 -3.76 -23.75 17.62
N GLY A 261 -4.75 -23.06 17.03
CA GLY A 261 -6.11 -23.54 16.87
C GLY A 261 -7.22 -22.68 17.48
N ASN A 262 -6.91 -21.62 18.28
CA ASN A 262 -7.93 -20.76 18.89
C ASN A 262 -7.71 -19.26 18.65
N GLY A 263 -6.81 -18.90 17.74
CA GLY A 263 -6.55 -17.51 17.35
C GLY A 263 -5.68 -16.73 18.33
N VAL A 264 -5.99 -15.44 18.49
CA VAL A 264 -5.23 -14.49 19.31
C VAL A 264 -6.09 -13.99 20.46
N HIS A 265 -5.49 -13.90 21.66
CA HIS A 265 -6.15 -13.42 22.87
C HIS A 265 -5.34 -12.30 23.52
N PHE A 266 -6.03 -11.28 23.99
CA PHE A 266 -5.46 -10.20 24.79
C PHE A 266 -5.89 -10.38 26.22
N ILE A 267 -4.93 -10.41 27.13
CA ILE A 267 -5.14 -10.62 28.54
C ILE A 267 -4.64 -9.40 29.30
N SER A 268 -5.49 -8.78 30.11
CA SER A 268 -5.07 -7.82 31.12
C SER A 268 -4.47 -8.58 32.29
N THR A 269 -3.20 -8.34 32.57
CA THR A 269 -2.46 -8.99 33.66
C THR A 269 -2.89 -8.47 35.02
N SER A 270 -3.27 -7.20 35.12
CA SER A 270 -3.79 -6.55 36.34
C SER A 270 -5.20 -7.03 36.69
N GLN A 271 -6.08 -7.17 35.71
CA GLN A 271 -7.45 -7.64 35.89
C GLN A 271 -7.56 -9.18 35.87
N GLN A 272 -6.52 -9.86 35.42
CA GLN A 272 -6.46 -11.32 35.26
C GLN A 272 -7.61 -11.87 34.44
N GLN A 273 -7.93 -11.24 33.32
CA GLN A 273 -9.00 -11.69 32.42
C GLN A 273 -8.66 -11.48 30.96
N VAL A 274 -9.30 -12.27 30.08
CA VAL A 274 -9.26 -12.08 28.64
C VAL A 274 -10.12 -10.86 28.30
N VAL A 275 -9.48 -9.78 27.80
CA VAL A 275 -10.17 -8.54 27.43
C VAL A 275 -10.64 -8.54 25.98
N LYS A 276 -9.96 -9.31 25.09
CA LYS A 276 -10.33 -9.42 23.68
C LYS A 276 -9.83 -10.73 23.09
N SER A 277 -10.59 -11.26 22.14
CA SER A 277 -10.20 -12.44 21.37
C SER A 277 -10.50 -12.21 19.89
N PHE A 278 -9.58 -12.66 19.04
CA PHE A 278 -9.76 -12.69 17.59
C PHE A 278 -9.69 -14.12 17.10
N ARG A 279 -10.69 -14.52 16.36
CA ARG A 279 -10.77 -15.84 15.73
C ARG A 279 -11.10 -15.67 14.25
N HIS A 280 -10.68 -16.66 13.48
CA HIS A 280 -11.10 -16.76 12.09
C HIS A 280 -12.59 -17.06 12.00
N GLU A 281 -13.32 -16.24 11.26
CA GLU A 281 -14.74 -16.38 10.98
C GLU A 281 -14.94 -16.55 9.47
N VAL A 282 -15.51 -17.67 9.07
CA VAL A 282 -15.75 -17.97 7.66
C VAL A 282 -16.73 -16.94 7.07
N GLY A 283 -16.33 -16.30 5.98
CA GLY A 283 -17.13 -15.26 5.31
C GLY A 283 -16.98 -13.85 5.89
N ASN A 284 -16.19 -13.67 6.94
CA ASN A 284 -15.86 -12.35 7.50
C ASN A 284 -14.44 -11.94 7.08
N GLU A 285 -14.33 -11.11 6.05
CA GLU A 285 -13.04 -10.62 5.54
C GLU A 285 -12.26 -9.79 6.56
N ASN A 286 -12.92 -9.26 7.58
CA ASN A 286 -12.32 -8.47 8.65
C ASN A 286 -11.85 -9.32 9.84
N SER A 287 -12.07 -10.63 9.82
CA SER A 287 -11.52 -11.53 10.82
C SER A 287 -10.08 -11.92 10.50
N ILE A 288 -9.35 -12.45 11.49
CA ILE A 288 -8.02 -13.02 11.26
C ILE A 288 -8.08 -14.18 10.27
N ARG A 289 -7.04 -14.40 9.49
CA ARG A 289 -7.03 -15.40 8.41
C ARG A 289 -6.97 -16.85 8.88
N SER A 290 -6.43 -17.10 10.09
CA SER A 290 -6.34 -18.46 10.66
C SER A 290 -6.34 -18.43 12.19
N ASN A 291 -6.84 -19.52 12.79
CA ASN A 291 -6.74 -19.77 14.22
C ASN A 291 -5.38 -20.38 14.63
N SER A 292 -4.56 -20.84 13.67
CA SER A 292 -3.21 -21.38 13.90
C SER A 292 -2.17 -20.28 13.80
N VAL A 293 -1.93 -19.59 14.92
CA VAL A 293 -0.97 -18.49 15.06
C VAL A 293 0.38 -19.05 15.49
N TYR A 294 1.45 -18.74 14.76
CA TYR A 294 2.81 -19.21 15.06
C TYR A 294 3.71 -18.15 15.67
N SER A 295 3.53 -16.90 15.26
CA SER A 295 4.32 -15.79 15.79
C SER A 295 3.44 -14.55 16.00
N LEU A 296 3.74 -13.77 17.04
CA LEU A 296 3.12 -12.49 17.36
C LEU A 296 4.20 -11.46 17.65
N MET A 297 3.98 -10.25 17.19
CA MET A 297 4.81 -9.10 17.49
C MET A 297 3.94 -7.86 17.61
N LEU A 298 3.99 -7.19 18.76
CA LEU A 298 3.55 -5.80 18.86
C LEU A 298 4.73 -4.91 18.56
N ASP A 299 4.64 -4.10 17.52
CA ASP A 299 5.72 -3.20 17.16
C ASP A 299 5.62 -1.86 17.92
N ARG A 300 6.67 -1.04 17.78
CA ARG A 300 6.77 0.26 18.44
C ARG A 300 5.70 1.27 17.99
N ASP A 301 5.14 1.06 16.83
CA ASP A 301 4.13 1.95 16.24
C ASP A 301 2.71 1.49 16.59
N GLY A 302 2.58 0.47 17.46
CA GLY A 302 1.31 -0.06 17.93
C GLY A 302 0.61 -0.99 16.94
N LEU A 303 1.34 -1.52 15.94
CA LEU A 303 0.82 -2.54 15.03
C LEU A 303 1.02 -3.92 15.65
N LEU A 304 -0.03 -4.71 15.69
CA LEU A 304 0.08 -6.14 15.97
C LEU A 304 0.29 -6.90 14.67
N TRP A 305 1.38 -7.64 14.60
CA TRP A 305 1.73 -8.54 13.52
C TRP A 305 1.46 -9.97 13.96
N ILE A 306 0.76 -10.73 13.11
CA ILE A 306 0.33 -12.10 13.38
C ILE A 306 0.83 -12.99 12.25
N GLY A 307 1.80 -13.85 12.55
CA GLY A 307 2.29 -14.84 11.60
C GLY A 307 1.59 -16.19 11.77
N TYR A 308 1.19 -16.79 10.68
CA TYR A 308 0.39 -18.02 10.64
C TYR A 308 1.16 -19.24 10.18
N TYR A 309 0.56 -20.40 10.38
CA TYR A 309 1.07 -21.68 9.85
C TYR A 309 0.81 -21.83 8.37
N GLN A 310 0.13 -21.24 7.61
CA GLN A 310 -0.11 -21.41 6.14
C GLN A 310 -0.97 -20.28 5.55
N GLN A 311 -1.02 -19.12 6.21
CA GLN A 311 -1.84 -17.99 5.75
C GLN A 311 -1.06 -16.69 5.67
N GLY A 312 0.29 -16.76 5.74
CA GLY A 312 1.14 -15.57 5.68
C GLY A 312 1.08 -14.74 6.95
N VAL A 313 0.93 -13.42 6.79
CA VAL A 313 0.98 -12.45 7.89
C VAL A 313 -0.26 -11.58 7.87
N ASP A 314 -0.95 -11.45 9.00
CA ASP A 314 -1.89 -10.35 9.23
C ASP A 314 -1.23 -9.28 10.09
N TYR A 315 -1.67 -8.04 9.91
CA TYR A 315 -1.32 -6.98 10.83
C TYR A 315 -2.47 -5.97 11.00
N THR A 316 -2.53 -5.35 12.19
CA THR A 316 -3.59 -4.41 12.56
C THR A 316 -3.12 -3.37 13.57
N LEU A 317 -3.84 -2.25 13.63
CA LEU A 317 -3.68 -1.23 14.65
C LEU A 317 -4.60 -1.50 15.85
N PHE A 318 -4.07 -1.37 17.07
CA PHE A 318 -4.86 -1.47 18.30
C PHE A 318 -5.66 -0.24 18.65
N GLN A 319 -5.39 0.88 18.05
CA GLN A 319 -6.08 2.11 18.41
C GLN A 319 -7.50 2.04 17.87
N SER A 320 -8.48 2.41 18.72
CA SER A 320 -9.83 2.70 18.26
C SER A 320 -9.74 3.70 17.12
N GLY A 321 -10.33 3.39 15.98
CA GLY A 321 -10.37 4.31 14.85
C GLY A 321 -10.89 5.68 15.27
N LEU A 322 -10.41 6.71 14.61
CA LEU A 322 -10.91 8.08 14.81
C LEU A 322 -12.41 8.16 14.45
N PHE A 323 -12.81 7.37 13.49
CA PHE A 323 -14.19 7.25 13.02
C PHE A 323 -14.88 6.03 13.61
N GLU A 324 -16.11 6.22 13.97
CA GLU A 324 -17.00 5.15 14.40
C GLU A 324 -17.98 4.82 13.26
N THR A 325 -18.08 3.55 12.89
CA THR A 325 -19.17 3.10 12.05
C THR A 325 -20.41 2.98 12.92
N TYR A 326 -21.43 3.79 12.64
CA TYR A 326 -22.68 3.75 13.35
C TYR A 326 -23.36 2.39 13.12
N LYS A 327 -23.55 1.65 14.23
CA LYS A 327 -24.22 0.35 14.19
C LYS A 327 -25.71 0.56 14.44
N TYR A 328 -26.48 0.15 13.48
CA TYR A 328 -27.91 0.09 13.65
C TYR A 328 -28.29 -0.91 14.75
N PRO A 329 -29.43 -0.77 15.38
CA PRO A 329 -29.92 -1.74 16.34
C PRO A 329 -29.94 -3.16 15.74
N PRO A 330 -29.77 -4.22 16.56
CA PRO A 330 -29.53 -5.58 16.11
C PRO A 330 -30.66 -6.24 15.29
N TYR A 331 -31.74 -5.54 15.05
CA TYR A 331 -32.87 -6.01 14.23
C TYR A 331 -32.72 -5.73 12.73
N PHE A 332 -31.68 -5.00 12.31
CA PHE A 332 -31.44 -4.66 10.92
C PHE A 332 -30.17 -5.38 10.45
N ASP A 333 -30.33 -6.28 9.48
CA ASP A 333 -29.19 -6.89 8.81
C ASP A 333 -28.52 -5.81 7.93
N THR A 334 -27.39 -5.28 8.44
CA THR A 334 -26.75 -4.08 7.92
C THR A 334 -25.59 -4.36 6.99
N LYS A 335 -25.57 -5.55 6.37
CA LYS A 335 -24.55 -5.85 5.39
C LYS A 335 -24.64 -4.90 4.19
N ASP A 336 -23.56 -4.12 4.01
CA ASP A 336 -23.31 -3.28 2.83
C ASP A 336 -24.48 -2.33 2.47
N MET A 337 -24.87 -1.45 3.39
CA MET A 337 -25.89 -0.43 3.15
C MET A 337 -25.27 0.89 2.67
N PRO A 338 -25.33 1.21 1.38
CA PRO A 338 -24.91 2.49 0.86
C PRO A 338 -25.82 3.63 1.33
N ILE A 339 -25.28 4.57 2.11
CA ILE A 339 -26.02 5.73 2.62
C ILE A 339 -26.07 6.83 1.58
N ARG A 340 -27.27 7.28 1.25
CA ARG A 340 -27.54 8.28 0.17
C ARG A 340 -27.91 9.65 0.71
N THR A 341 -28.59 9.71 1.85
CA THR A 341 -29.00 10.98 2.47
C THR A 341 -29.11 10.84 3.98
N ILE A 342 -28.86 11.90 4.67
CA ILE A 342 -28.91 11.99 6.13
C ILE A 342 -29.66 13.29 6.48
N ALA A 343 -30.67 13.21 7.34
CA ALA A 343 -31.34 14.37 7.90
C ALA A 343 -31.47 14.21 9.42
N PHE A 344 -31.11 15.25 10.17
CA PHE A 344 -31.21 15.29 11.62
C PHE A 344 -32.20 16.35 12.07
N HIS A 345 -32.83 16.08 13.20
CA HIS A 345 -33.57 17.05 13.96
C HIS A 345 -33.48 16.69 15.45
N GLY A 346 -32.65 17.38 16.21
CA GLY A 346 -32.32 17.01 17.59
C GLY A 346 -31.74 15.58 17.65
N ASP A 347 -32.36 14.73 18.48
CA ASP A 347 -31.98 13.31 18.63
C ASP A 347 -32.51 12.39 17.53
N GLU A 348 -33.31 12.92 16.61
CA GLU A 348 -33.91 12.16 15.51
C GLU A 348 -32.97 12.10 14.31
N LYS A 349 -32.87 10.91 13.70
CA LYS A 349 -32.06 10.66 12.51
C LYS A 349 -32.92 9.97 11.45
N LEU A 350 -33.00 10.58 10.29
CA LEU A 350 -33.58 9.97 9.10
C LEU A 350 -32.46 9.66 8.11
N ILE A 351 -32.33 8.37 7.75
CA ILE A 351 -31.22 7.88 6.93
C ILE A 351 -31.81 7.19 5.71
N GLY A 352 -31.55 7.76 4.54
CA GLY A 352 -31.95 7.18 3.25
C GLY A 352 -30.83 6.36 2.65
N THR A 353 -31.17 5.16 2.19
CA THR A 353 -30.24 4.19 1.63
C THR A 353 -30.63 3.80 0.21
N ARG A 354 -29.87 2.89 -0.40
CA ARG A 354 -30.24 2.25 -1.66
C ARG A 354 -31.50 1.37 -1.51
N ASP A 355 -31.69 0.77 -0.34
CA ASP A 355 -32.66 -0.32 -0.15
C ASP A 355 -33.79 0.04 0.85
N GLY A 356 -33.93 1.34 1.18
CA GLY A 356 -35.01 1.83 2.04
C GLY A 356 -34.62 3.02 2.89
N LEU A 357 -35.51 3.33 3.84
CA LEU A 357 -35.45 4.46 4.72
C LEU A 357 -35.42 3.99 6.17
N PHE A 358 -34.51 4.54 6.96
CA PHE A 358 -34.40 4.28 8.39
C PHE A 358 -34.74 5.56 9.18
N TYR A 359 -35.58 5.42 10.18
CA TYR A 359 -35.84 6.44 11.17
C TYR A 359 -35.37 5.95 12.54
N ILE A 360 -34.63 6.77 13.23
CA ILE A 360 -34.03 6.49 14.53
C ILE A 360 -34.26 7.67 15.43
N ASP A 361 -34.88 7.42 16.58
CA ASP A 361 -34.98 8.34 17.70
C ASP A 361 -34.39 7.66 18.93
N GLU A 362 -33.22 8.05 19.32
CA GLU A 362 -32.50 7.44 20.43
C GLU A 362 -33.10 7.82 21.79
N SER A 363 -33.67 9.01 21.89
CA SER A 363 -34.31 9.49 23.12
C SER A 363 -35.58 8.73 23.44
N ARG A 364 -36.42 8.48 22.44
CA ARG A 364 -37.67 7.70 22.56
C ARG A 364 -37.44 6.20 22.35
N LYS A 365 -36.24 5.77 21.99
CA LYS A 365 -35.87 4.39 21.61
C LYS A 365 -36.74 3.84 20.47
N ILE A 366 -37.04 4.67 19.49
CA ILE A 366 -37.83 4.33 18.32
C ILE A 366 -36.89 4.02 17.16
N TYR A 367 -37.10 2.87 16.54
CA TYR A 367 -36.34 2.41 15.39
C TYR A 367 -37.32 1.88 14.35
N ARG A 368 -37.31 2.45 13.14
CA ARG A 368 -38.20 2.04 12.03
C ARG A 368 -37.41 1.90 10.75
N ASN A 369 -37.82 0.91 9.97
CA ASN A 369 -37.30 0.68 8.63
C ASN A 369 -38.49 0.60 7.67
N TYR A 370 -38.43 1.37 6.59
CA TYR A 370 -39.41 1.42 5.53
C TYR A 370 -38.77 0.98 4.23
N HIS A 371 -39.38 0.02 3.54
CA HIS A 371 -38.95 -0.54 2.28
C HIS A 371 -40.17 -0.96 1.43
N SER A 372 -39.97 -1.60 0.30
CA SER A 372 -41.10 -2.11 -0.49
C SER A 372 -41.92 -3.15 0.32
N PRO A 373 -43.27 -3.04 0.38
CA PRO A 373 -44.16 -2.25 -0.50
C PRO A 373 -44.51 -0.83 -0.02
N GLU A 374 -44.05 -0.39 1.15
CA GLU A 374 -44.37 0.93 1.70
C GLU A 374 -43.79 2.06 0.84
N LEU A 375 -42.67 1.83 0.22
CA LEU A 375 -42.02 2.67 -0.78
C LEU A 375 -42.17 2.05 -2.18
N ARG A 376 -42.66 2.81 -3.16
CA ARG A 376 -42.70 2.37 -4.57
C ARG A 376 -41.32 2.17 -5.17
N ALA A 377 -40.34 2.95 -4.70
CA ALA A 377 -38.93 2.77 -5.02
C ALA A 377 -38.10 2.89 -3.74
N SER A 378 -37.28 1.90 -3.48
CA SER A 378 -36.46 1.84 -2.25
C SER A 378 -35.17 2.68 -2.33
N LEU A 379 -34.78 3.14 -3.52
CA LEU A 379 -33.61 4.01 -3.66
C LEU A 379 -33.95 5.46 -3.26
N ILE A 380 -33.52 5.83 -2.07
CA ILE A 380 -33.69 7.17 -1.53
C ILE A 380 -32.56 8.04 -2.02
N LEU A 381 -32.86 9.24 -2.53
CA LEU A 381 -31.86 10.18 -3.06
C LEU A 381 -31.66 11.39 -2.16
N SER A 382 -32.72 11.88 -1.52
CA SER A 382 -32.68 13.11 -0.72
C SER A 382 -33.65 13.08 0.44
N SER A 383 -33.35 13.84 1.48
CA SER A 383 -34.23 14.06 2.60
C SER A 383 -34.03 15.46 3.17
N CYS A 384 -35.10 16.05 3.70
CA CYS A 384 -35.12 17.36 4.36
C CYS A 384 -36.15 17.36 5.47
N TYR A 385 -35.76 17.84 6.68
CA TYR A 385 -36.71 18.14 7.75
C TYR A 385 -37.26 19.54 7.55
N PHE A 386 -38.58 19.66 7.53
CA PHE A 386 -39.24 20.92 7.31
C PHE A 386 -40.64 20.90 7.95
N GLU A 387 -41.00 21.94 8.74
CA GLU A 387 -42.29 22.11 9.38
C GLU A 387 -42.80 20.84 10.09
N GLY A 388 -41.93 20.22 10.93
CA GLY A 388 -42.32 19.06 11.75
C GLY A 388 -42.38 17.74 11.02
N ASN A 389 -42.06 17.69 9.72
CA ASN A 389 -42.07 16.46 8.90
C ASN A 389 -40.73 16.28 8.17
N TYR A 390 -40.45 15.03 7.83
CA TYR A 390 -39.36 14.72 6.90
C TYR A 390 -39.92 14.51 5.50
N TYR A 391 -39.38 15.25 4.56
CA TYR A 391 -39.65 15.11 3.14
C TYR A 391 -38.57 14.25 2.45
N ILE A 392 -38.97 13.25 1.67
CA ILE A 392 -38.11 12.20 1.17
C ILE A 392 -38.27 12.10 -0.35
N GLY A 393 -37.16 12.26 -1.06
CA GLY A 393 -37.07 12.11 -2.52
C GLY A 393 -36.52 10.75 -2.91
N THR A 394 -37.12 10.12 -3.91
CA THR A 394 -36.70 8.81 -4.39
C THR A 394 -36.33 8.81 -5.87
N TYR A 395 -35.67 7.75 -6.32
CA TYR A 395 -35.41 7.50 -7.74
C TYR A 395 -36.54 6.66 -8.34
N GLY A 396 -37.48 7.29 -9.02
CA GLY A 396 -38.59 6.63 -9.72
C GLY A 396 -39.82 6.32 -8.87
N GLY A 397 -39.82 6.59 -7.56
CA GLY A 397 -40.96 6.39 -6.67
C GLY A 397 -41.66 7.68 -6.26
N GLY A 398 -41.16 8.80 -6.72
CA GLY A 398 -41.71 10.12 -6.39
C GLY A 398 -41.22 10.67 -5.03
N MET A 399 -42.08 11.41 -4.37
CA MET A 399 -41.79 12.09 -3.11
C MET A 399 -42.71 11.61 -1.98
N TYR A 400 -42.15 11.45 -0.77
CA TYR A 400 -42.87 11.02 0.42
C TYR A 400 -42.74 12.03 1.54
N VAL A 401 -43.69 11.97 2.50
CA VAL A 401 -43.67 12.72 3.76
C VAL A 401 -43.72 11.71 4.91
N PHE A 402 -42.78 11.83 5.81
CA PHE A 402 -42.73 11.06 7.04
C PHE A 402 -43.00 11.99 8.24
N ASN A 403 -44.02 11.66 9.01
CA ASN A 403 -44.32 12.37 10.23
C ASN A 403 -43.71 11.63 11.44
N PRO A 404 -42.75 12.24 12.16
CA PRO A 404 -42.03 11.57 13.25
C PRO A 404 -42.87 11.39 14.52
N GLU A 405 -43.95 12.16 14.71
CA GLU A 405 -44.84 12.01 15.88
C GLU A 405 -45.75 10.83 15.72
N THR A 406 -46.36 10.68 14.56
CA THR A 406 -47.30 9.58 14.25
C THR A 406 -46.65 8.34 13.69
N LEU A 407 -45.39 8.43 13.30
CA LEU A 407 -44.59 7.39 12.61
C LEU A 407 -45.22 6.94 11.27
N THR A 408 -45.91 7.84 10.61
CA THR A 408 -46.62 7.52 9.36
C THR A 408 -45.83 8.03 8.17
N LEU A 409 -45.69 7.16 7.17
CA LEU A 409 -45.10 7.47 5.86
C LEU A 409 -46.22 7.55 4.83
N SER A 410 -46.32 8.67 4.12
CA SER A 410 -47.34 8.90 3.08
C SER A 410 -46.72 9.49 1.81
N ASN A 411 -47.39 9.34 0.69
CA ASN A 411 -46.97 10.04 -0.53
C ASN A 411 -47.19 11.54 -0.33
N PHE A 412 -46.28 12.35 -0.87
CA PHE A 412 -46.50 13.78 -0.97
C PHE A 412 -47.62 14.05 -1.96
N ASP A 413 -48.76 14.43 -1.42
CA ASP A 413 -49.97 14.65 -2.23
C ASP A 413 -50.05 16.15 -2.55
N SER A 414 -49.60 16.48 -3.73
CA SER A 414 -49.93 17.76 -4.36
C SER A 414 -51.20 17.58 -5.17
N SER A 415 -52.06 18.58 -5.24
CA SER A 415 -53.28 18.60 -6.04
C SER A 415 -53.10 17.94 -7.43
N GLU A 416 -54.01 17.15 -7.84
CA GLU A 416 -53.98 16.40 -9.14
C GLU A 416 -53.74 17.31 -10.34
N PRO A 417 -52.81 16.91 -11.27
CA PRO A 417 -52.01 15.69 -11.26
C PRO A 417 -50.75 15.85 -10.42
N ASN A 418 -50.43 14.85 -9.55
CA ASN A 418 -49.21 14.84 -8.74
C ASN A 418 -47.97 14.82 -9.66
N PRO A 419 -47.14 15.91 -9.74
CA PRO A 419 -46.00 15.99 -10.62
C PRO A 419 -44.86 15.09 -10.23
N PHE A 420 -44.90 14.53 -9.01
CA PHE A 420 -43.84 13.68 -8.49
C PHE A 420 -44.18 12.18 -8.63
N LEU A 421 -45.38 11.82 -9.04
CA LEU A 421 -45.77 10.43 -9.18
C LEU A 421 -44.89 9.72 -10.19
N ASN A 422 -44.10 8.72 -9.74
CA ASN A 422 -43.11 8.00 -10.55
C ASN A 422 -41.93 8.88 -11.07
N GLY A 423 -41.76 10.09 -10.53
CA GLY A 423 -40.65 10.99 -10.85
C GLY A 423 -39.36 10.70 -10.08
N HIS A 424 -38.27 11.32 -10.52
CA HIS A 424 -36.99 11.32 -9.85
C HIS A 424 -36.85 12.63 -9.07
N VAL A 425 -36.68 12.55 -7.76
CA VAL A 425 -36.47 13.69 -6.86
C VAL A 425 -35.05 13.61 -6.33
N PHE A 426 -34.16 14.46 -6.88
CA PHE A 426 -32.73 14.41 -6.59
C PHE A 426 -32.33 15.18 -5.34
N CYS A 427 -32.97 16.32 -5.10
CA CYS A 427 -32.70 17.14 -3.92
C CYS A 427 -33.97 17.82 -3.39
N ILE A 428 -34.02 17.99 -2.06
CA ILE A 428 -35.07 18.72 -1.35
C ILE A 428 -34.38 19.64 -0.34
N ARG A 429 -34.73 20.93 -0.33
CA ARG A 429 -34.18 21.93 0.58
C ARG A 429 -35.26 22.91 1.01
N SER A 430 -35.15 23.41 2.21
CA SER A 430 -35.95 24.57 2.70
C SER A 430 -35.13 25.83 2.58
N ASP A 431 -35.83 26.95 2.31
CA ASP A 431 -35.25 28.30 2.43
C ASP A 431 -35.66 28.97 3.71
N ASN A 432 -35.18 30.20 3.93
CA ASN A 432 -35.50 30.98 5.13
C ASN A 432 -36.85 31.72 5.04
N GLU A 433 -37.56 31.59 3.91
CA GLU A 433 -38.88 32.17 3.70
C GLU A 433 -40.00 31.12 3.83
N ASN A 434 -39.74 29.96 4.45
CA ASN A 434 -40.68 28.85 4.60
C ASN A 434 -41.12 28.26 3.26
N ASN A 435 -40.20 28.20 2.25
CA ASN A 435 -40.47 27.47 1.04
C ASN A 435 -39.73 26.16 1.05
N LEU A 436 -40.35 25.14 0.46
CA LEU A 436 -39.73 23.84 0.18
C LEU A 436 -39.38 23.79 -1.33
N TRP A 437 -38.12 23.64 -1.61
CA TRP A 437 -37.57 23.58 -2.96
C TRP A 437 -37.22 22.15 -3.33
N ILE A 438 -37.68 21.69 -4.48
CA ILE A 438 -37.59 20.31 -4.93
C ILE A 438 -36.94 20.26 -6.30
N GLY A 439 -35.75 19.70 -6.38
CA GLY A 439 -35.01 19.47 -7.62
C GLY A 439 -35.33 18.11 -8.23
N THR A 440 -35.76 18.11 -9.49
CA THR A 440 -36.20 16.91 -10.19
C THR A 440 -35.51 16.73 -11.55
N SER A 441 -35.88 15.69 -12.30
CA SER A 441 -35.46 15.51 -13.70
C SER A 441 -36.14 16.45 -14.66
N VAL A 442 -37.17 17.15 -14.24
CA VAL A 442 -37.99 18.05 -15.13
C VAL A 442 -37.98 19.50 -14.65
N GLY A 443 -37.07 19.85 -13.75
CA GLY A 443 -36.90 21.22 -13.26
C GLY A 443 -36.98 21.33 -11.75
N VAL A 444 -37.23 22.56 -11.27
CA VAL A 444 -37.27 22.91 -9.86
C VAL A 444 -38.68 23.35 -9.50
N TYR A 445 -39.24 22.72 -8.48
CA TYR A 445 -40.51 23.12 -7.89
C TYR A 445 -40.28 23.88 -6.59
N CYS A 446 -41.15 24.86 -6.31
CA CYS A 446 -41.15 25.58 -5.04
C CYS A 446 -42.55 25.50 -4.45
N TYR A 447 -42.64 25.05 -3.19
CA TYR A 447 -43.88 24.92 -2.43
C TYR A 447 -43.86 25.82 -1.20
N ARG A 448 -44.99 26.37 -0.85
CA ARG A 448 -45.24 27.13 0.42
C ARG A 448 -46.59 26.72 0.96
N ASP A 449 -46.66 26.42 2.26
CA ASP A 449 -47.88 25.94 2.92
C ASP A 449 -48.58 24.81 2.16
N GLY A 450 -47.80 23.84 1.65
CA GLY A 450 -48.28 22.70 0.88
C GLY A 450 -48.80 23.00 -0.53
N LYS A 451 -48.69 24.28 -1.01
CA LYS A 451 -49.09 24.66 -2.35
C LYS A 451 -47.90 24.99 -3.25
N GLN A 452 -47.99 24.58 -4.50
CA GLN A 452 -46.99 24.95 -5.48
C GLN A 452 -47.07 26.45 -5.81
N VAL A 453 -45.99 27.19 -5.52
CA VAL A 453 -45.86 28.63 -5.78
C VAL A 453 -45.06 28.94 -7.04
N ALA A 454 -44.15 28.03 -7.44
CA ALA A 454 -43.38 28.15 -8.67
C ALA A 454 -42.96 26.80 -9.25
N HIS A 455 -42.75 26.76 -10.54
CA HIS A 455 -42.09 25.66 -11.26
C HIS A 455 -41.19 26.27 -12.33
N TYR A 456 -39.88 26.07 -12.15
CA TYR A 456 -38.85 26.56 -13.07
C TYR A 456 -38.35 25.42 -13.93
N THR A 457 -38.38 25.61 -15.23
CA THR A 457 -37.88 24.69 -16.27
C THR A 457 -36.96 25.43 -17.24
N ALA A 458 -36.22 24.73 -18.06
CA ALA A 458 -35.43 25.32 -19.13
C ALA A 458 -36.26 26.09 -20.16
N SER A 459 -37.54 25.73 -20.34
CA SER A 459 -38.44 26.37 -21.30
C SER A 459 -39.10 27.66 -20.80
N ASN A 460 -39.27 27.82 -19.48
CA ASN A 460 -39.94 28.98 -18.90
C ASN A 460 -39.04 29.90 -18.06
N SER A 461 -37.77 29.52 -17.91
CA SER A 461 -36.83 30.27 -17.08
C SER A 461 -35.38 30.15 -17.61
N LYS A 462 -34.41 30.74 -16.91
CA LYS A 462 -32.99 30.57 -17.18
C LYS A 462 -32.39 29.33 -16.51
N LEU A 463 -33.18 28.31 -16.12
CA LEU A 463 -32.68 27.07 -15.58
C LEU A 463 -31.97 26.29 -16.69
N PRO A 464 -30.69 25.85 -16.49
CA PRO A 464 -30.04 24.98 -17.45
C PRO A 464 -30.76 23.62 -17.56
N GLU A 465 -30.68 22.97 -18.73
CA GLU A 465 -31.35 21.69 -18.97
C GLU A 465 -30.79 20.56 -18.10
N GLY A 466 -31.57 19.49 -17.95
CA GLY A 466 -31.18 18.23 -17.29
C GLY A 466 -31.63 18.12 -15.86
N ASN A 467 -31.12 17.07 -15.20
CA ASN A 467 -31.42 16.76 -13.80
C ASN A 467 -30.92 17.84 -12.86
N VAL A 468 -31.71 18.20 -11.85
CA VAL A 468 -31.30 19.14 -10.80
C VAL A 468 -30.73 18.36 -9.62
N TYR A 469 -29.41 18.38 -9.46
CA TYR A 469 -28.73 17.54 -8.47
C TYR A 469 -28.65 18.17 -7.08
N GLU A 470 -28.54 19.50 -7.02
CA GLU A 470 -28.40 20.22 -5.73
C GLU A 470 -29.07 21.59 -5.83
N ILE A 471 -29.64 22.00 -4.72
CA ILE A 471 -30.10 23.37 -4.44
C ILE A 471 -29.48 23.79 -3.12
N TYR A 472 -28.67 24.80 -3.10
CA TYR A 472 -27.99 25.31 -1.92
C TYR A 472 -28.37 26.78 -1.66
N PHE A 473 -28.79 27.10 -0.46
CA PHE A 473 -29.06 28.49 -0.05
C PHE A 473 -27.89 29.02 0.75
N ASP A 474 -27.26 30.10 0.25
CA ASP A 474 -26.20 30.78 0.97
C ASP A 474 -26.70 31.70 2.09
N SER A 475 -25.79 32.20 2.91
CA SER A 475 -26.10 33.08 4.02
C SER A 475 -26.76 34.43 3.58
N THR A 476 -26.69 34.75 2.29
CA THR A 476 -27.41 35.90 1.68
C THR A 476 -28.77 35.51 1.11
N HIS A 477 -29.24 34.29 1.36
CA HIS A 477 -30.49 33.72 0.86
C HIS A 477 -30.58 33.51 -0.66
N LYS A 478 -29.48 33.58 -1.39
CA LYS A 478 -29.44 33.19 -2.82
C LYS A 478 -29.49 31.69 -2.92
N GLY A 479 -30.31 31.20 -3.83
CA GLY A 479 -30.39 29.78 -4.13
C GLY A 479 -29.47 29.40 -5.31
N TRP A 480 -28.47 28.59 -5.06
CA TRP A 480 -27.55 28.04 -6.04
C TRP A 480 -28.10 26.72 -6.54
N ILE A 481 -28.34 26.58 -7.84
CA ILE A 481 -29.00 25.43 -8.44
C ILE A 481 -28.04 24.75 -9.41
N CYS A 482 -27.61 23.54 -9.05
CA CYS A 482 -26.72 22.70 -9.85
C CYS A 482 -27.52 21.74 -10.72
N THR A 483 -27.37 21.86 -12.03
CA THR A 483 -28.03 20.97 -12.98
C THR A 483 -26.99 20.08 -13.72
N GLU A 484 -27.47 19.15 -14.50
CA GLU A 484 -26.62 18.27 -15.29
C GLU A 484 -25.79 19.03 -16.33
N THR A 485 -26.31 20.13 -16.86
CA THR A 485 -25.69 20.90 -17.92
C THR A 485 -25.15 22.26 -17.50
N GLY A 486 -25.38 22.68 -16.25
CA GLY A 486 -24.88 23.96 -15.79
C GLY A 486 -25.33 24.36 -14.40
N LEU A 487 -25.00 25.59 -14.03
CA LEU A 487 -25.25 26.20 -12.73
C LEU A 487 -25.99 27.52 -12.91
N CYS A 488 -27.03 27.77 -12.11
CA CYS A 488 -27.70 29.08 -12.07
C CYS A 488 -27.97 29.52 -10.64
N ILE A 489 -28.27 30.80 -10.44
CA ILE A 489 -28.57 31.40 -9.16
C ILE A 489 -30.02 31.91 -9.15
N TRP A 490 -30.77 31.48 -8.13
CA TRP A 490 -32.02 32.10 -7.78
C TRP A 490 -31.78 33.32 -6.87
N ASP A 491 -32.25 34.49 -7.34
CA ASP A 491 -32.09 35.75 -6.60
C ASP A 491 -33.40 36.10 -5.87
N PRO A 492 -33.41 36.12 -4.55
CA PRO A 492 -34.61 36.42 -3.76
C PRO A 492 -35.16 37.81 -4.03
N SER A 493 -34.29 38.78 -4.33
CA SER A 493 -34.68 40.17 -4.56
C SER A 493 -35.49 40.35 -5.86
N SER A 494 -35.09 39.68 -6.93
CA SER A 494 -35.75 39.72 -8.23
C SER A 494 -36.72 38.56 -8.47
N LYS A 495 -36.74 37.55 -7.58
CA LYS A 495 -37.51 36.31 -7.68
C LYS A 495 -37.33 35.61 -9.05
N SER A 496 -36.11 35.62 -9.54
CA SER A 496 -35.77 35.10 -10.88
C SER A 496 -34.43 34.39 -10.87
N LEU A 497 -34.25 33.50 -11.88
CA LEU A 497 -33.01 32.78 -12.10
C LEU A 497 -32.04 33.64 -12.95
N LYS A 498 -30.76 33.63 -12.57
CA LYS A 498 -29.66 34.37 -13.20
C LYS A 498 -28.53 33.42 -13.58
N LEU A 499 -27.90 33.64 -14.77
CA LEU A 499 -26.73 32.95 -15.26
C LEU A 499 -25.47 33.83 -15.32
N ASP A 500 -25.64 35.15 -15.35
CA ASP A 500 -24.65 36.16 -15.78
C ASP A 500 -23.64 36.48 -14.66
N VAL A 501 -23.55 35.70 -13.60
CA VAL A 501 -22.71 35.97 -12.41
C VAL A 501 -21.41 35.15 -12.37
N PHE A 502 -21.23 34.26 -13.33
CA PHE A 502 -20.06 33.38 -13.38
C PHE A 502 -18.96 33.92 -14.29
N PRO A 503 -17.68 33.63 -14.01
CA PRO A 503 -16.60 33.92 -14.94
C PRO A 503 -16.83 33.26 -16.29
N GLU A 504 -16.42 33.95 -17.38
CA GLU A 504 -16.56 33.45 -18.73
C GLU A 504 -15.96 32.05 -18.92
N GLY A 505 -16.76 31.13 -19.47
CA GLY A 505 -16.38 29.77 -19.73
C GLY A 505 -16.32 28.83 -18.53
N PHE A 506 -16.74 29.26 -17.33
CA PHE A 506 -16.81 28.40 -16.16
C PHE A 506 -18.00 27.45 -16.23
N VAL A 507 -19.20 27.98 -16.47
CA VAL A 507 -20.46 27.20 -16.50
C VAL A 507 -20.47 26.16 -17.62
N ASP A 508 -19.83 26.49 -18.74
CA ASP A 508 -19.80 25.62 -19.91
C ASP A 508 -18.80 24.47 -19.84
N LYS A 509 -17.86 24.53 -18.89
CA LYS A 509 -16.74 23.57 -18.79
C LYS A 509 -16.80 22.66 -17.59
N GLU A 510 -17.40 23.13 -16.51
CA GLU A 510 -17.35 22.44 -15.22
C GLU A 510 -18.76 22.02 -14.76
N LYS A 511 -18.97 20.72 -14.63
CA LYS A 511 -20.21 20.18 -14.06
C LYS A 511 -20.13 20.23 -12.54
N ILE A 512 -20.78 21.22 -11.93
CA ILE A 512 -20.82 21.37 -10.48
C ILE A 512 -21.89 20.46 -9.89
N ARG A 513 -21.51 19.64 -8.93
CA ARG A 513 -22.37 18.67 -8.25
C ARG A 513 -22.89 19.16 -6.92
N SER A 514 -22.08 19.96 -6.22
CA SER A 514 -22.43 20.46 -4.89
C SER A 514 -21.78 21.80 -4.61
N ILE A 515 -22.36 22.53 -3.70
CA ILE A 515 -21.88 23.82 -3.20
C ILE A 515 -21.91 23.79 -1.68
N TYR A 516 -20.94 24.47 -1.06
CA TYR A 516 -20.84 24.57 0.36
C TYR A 516 -20.31 25.97 0.75
N GLU A 517 -20.88 26.59 1.76
CA GLU A 517 -20.40 27.84 2.38
C GLU A 517 -19.73 27.51 3.70
N ASP A 518 -18.47 27.95 3.88
CA ASP A 518 -17.76 27.80 5.13
C ASP A 518 -18.11 28.90 6.15
N SER A 519 -17.62 28.76 7.39
CA SER A 519 -17.85 29.73 8.47
C SER A 519 -17.22 31.11 8.22
N GLU A 520 -16.41 31.27 7.20
CA GLU A 520 -15.79 32.54 6.76
C GLU A 520 -16.49 33.12 5.54
N HIS A 521 -17.65 32.54 5.16
CA HIS A 521 -18.46 32.96 4.02
C HIS A 521 -17.77 32.80 2.67
N ASN A 522 -16.90 31.79 2.54
CA ASN A 522 -16.38 31.36 1.24
C ASN A 522 -17.27 30.26 0.68
N LEU A 523 -17.62 30.39 -0.59
CA LEU A 523 -18.38 29.37 -1.34
C LEU A 523 -17.43 28.43 -2.04
N TYR A 524 -17.55 27.15 -1.77
CA TYR A 524 -16.82 26.07 -2.43
C TYR A 524 -17.72 25.37 -3.43
N PHE A 525 -17.24 25.23 -4.66
CA PHE A 525 -17.92 24.53 -5.74
C PHE A 525 -17.21 23.22 -6.01
N LEU A 526 -17.95 22.13 -5.94
CA LEU A 526 -17.44 20.77 -6.15
C LEU A 526 -17.82 20.29 -7.56
N PRO A 527 -16.87 20.23 -8.48
CA PRO A 527 -17.12 19.64 -9.79
C PRO A 527 -17.26 18.12 -9.70
N GLU A 528 -17.78 17.51 -10.73
CA GLU A 528 -17.90 16.06 -10.83
C GLU A 528 -16.55 15.34 -10.70
N LYS A 529 -15.48 15.99 -11.15
CA LYS A 529 -14.09 15.50 -11.03
C LYS A 529 -13.11 16.67 -10.97
N GLY A 530 -12.02 16.47 -10.25
CA GLY A 530 -10.87 17.37 -10.30
C GLY A 530 -10.80 18.39 -9.17
N ASP A 531 -10.43 19.61 -9.52
CA ASP A 531 -10.06 20.63 -8.56
C ASP A 531 -11.28 21.32 -7.95
N LEU A 532 -11.16 21.78 -6.70
CA LEU A 532 -12.14 22.62 -6.05
C LEU A 532 -12.11 24.05 -6.64
N PHE A 533 -13.26 24.72 -6.62
CA PHE A 533 -13.30 26.15 -6.85
C PHE A 533 -13.79 26.85 -5.58
N VAL A 534 -13.23 28.01 -5.30
CA VAL A 534 -13.64 28.84 -4.16
C VAL A 534 -13.94 30.26 -4.62
N SER A 535 -15.00 30.82 -4.08
CA SER A 535 -15.40 32.20 -4.32
C SER A 535 -15.86 32.88 -3.05
N THR A 536 -15.89 34.22 -3.06
CA THR A 536 -16.64 35.00 -2.09
C THR A 536 -18.12 35.03 -2.46
N LEU A 537 -19.00 35.31 -1.51
CA LEU A 537 -20.46 35.39 -1.74
C LEU A 537 -20.88 36.35 -2.86
N ASN A 538 -20.13 37.41 -3.10
CA ASN A 538 -20.38 38.34 -4.19
C ASN A 538 -19.67 38.00 -5.49
N MET A 539 -19.03 36.83 -5.58
CA MET A 539 -18.28 36.36 -6.75
C MET A 539 -17.12 37.29 -7.20
N SER A 540 -16.68 38.20 -6.32
CA SER A 540 -15.58 39.13 -6.61
C SER A 540 -14.22 38.45 -6.74
N ARG A 541 -14.06 37.27 -6.17
CA ARG A 541 -12.90 36.40 -6.27
C ARG A 541 -13.40 35.01 -6.63
N PHE A 542 -12.81 34.44 -7.66
CA PHE A 542 -13.11 33.09 -8.08
C PHE A 542 -11.79 32.39 -8.43
N ASN A 543 -11.40 31.43 -7.62
CA ASN A 543 -10.10 30.78 -7.72
C ASN A 543 -10.27 29.27 -7.83
N ARG A 544 -9.45 28.66 -8.63
CA ARG A 544 -9.27 27.20 -8.69
C ARG A 544 -8.27 26.77 -7.64
N ILE A 545 -8.62 25.79 -6.83
CA ILE A 545 -7.76 25.18 -5.82
C ILE A 545 -7.36 23.80 -6.30
N THR A 546 -6.11 23.65 -6.66
CA THR A 546 -5.55 22.35 -7.07
C THR A 546 -4.94 21.67 -5.86
N VAL A 547 -5.57 20.58 -5.40
CA VAL A 547 -5.05 19.71 -4.34
C VAL A 547 -4.60 18.41 -4.98
N SER A 548 -3.30 18.12 -4.96
CA SER A 548 -2.71 16.97 -5.66
C SER A 548 -3.34 15.63 -5.26
N LEU A 549 -3.76 15.48 -3.99
CA LEU A 549 -4.41 14.27 -3.48
C LEU A 549 -5.86 14.12 -3.95
N LEU A 550 -6.51 15.19 -4.38
CA LEU A 550 -7.89 15.18 -4.89
C LEU A 550 -7.94 15.08 -6.42
N LYS A 551 -6.81 15.24 -7.09
CA LYS A 551 -6.71 15.17 -8.54
C LYS A 551 -7.28 13.82 -9.05
N ASP A 552 -8.08 13.89 -10.09
CA ASP A 552 -8.74 12.74 -10.73
C ASP A 552 -9.75 11.97 -9.85
N LYS A 553 -10.10 12.50 -8.67
CA LYS A 553 -11.15 11.94 -7.81
C LYS A 553 -12.49 12.62 -8.06
N ALA A 554 -13.56 11.85 -7.92
CA ALA A 554 -14.91 12.41 -7.90
C ALA A 554 -15.19 12.94 -6.49
N LEU A 555 -15.48 14.22 -6.37
CA LEU A 555 -15.82 14.88 -5.12
C LEU A 555 -17.30 14.69 -4.83
N MET A 556 -17.64 14.13 -3.64
CA MET A 556 -18.99 13.71 -3.30
C MET A 556 -19.71 14.66 -2.34
N GLY A 557 -18.96 15.30 -1.47
CA GLY A 557 -19.50 16.24 -0.48
C GLY A 557 -18.41 16.89 0.34
N ILE A 558 -18.75 17.96 1.03
CA ILE A 558 -17.84 18.78 1.83
C ILE A 558 -18.55 19.28 3.08
N VAL A 559 -17.83 19.36 4.20
CA VAL A 559 -18.30 19.96 5.46
C VAL A 559 -17.12 20.51 6.24
N GLU A 560 -17.32 21.60 6.99
CA GLU A 560 -16.31 22.22 7.85
C GLU A 560 -16.40 21.73 9.29
N ASP A 561 -15.25 21.41 9.91
CA ASP A 561 -15.17 21.09 11.33
C ASP A 561 -15.02 22.35 12.21
N ASP A 562 -15.08 22.17 13.55
CA ASP A 562 -14.93 23.26 14.50
C ASP A 562 -13.55 23.94 14.49
N LYS A 563 -12.56 23.30 13.85
CA LYS A 563 -11.20 23.84 13.64
C LYS A 563 -11.05 24.54 12.30
N LYS A 564 -12.16 24.76 11.58
CA LYS A 564 -12.23 25.40 10.26
C LYS A 564 -11.53 24.64 9.14
N TRP A 565 -11.36 23.32 9.31
CA TRP A 565 -10.85 22.46 8.26
C TRP A 565 -12.01 21.87 7.46
N LEU A 566 -11.79 21.68 6.18
CA LEU A 566 -12.76 21.07 5.29
C LEU A 566 -12.58 19.55 5.22
N TRP A 567 -13.65 18.83 5.45
CA TRP A 567 -13.72 17.39 5.24
C TRP A 567 -14.38 17.12 3.90
N ILE A 568 -13.67 16.43 3.02
CA ILE A 568 -14.06 16.20 1.62
C ILE A 568 -14.21 14.70 1.40
N THR A 569 -15.43 14.26 1.12
CA THR A 569 -15.72 12.87 0.74
C THR A 569 -15.48 12.68 -0.74
N THR A 570 -14.90 11.54 -1.11
CA THR A 570 -14.62 11.20 -2.51
C THR A 570 -15.01 9.76 -2.83
N ASN A 571 -14.99 9.39 -4.11
CA ASN A 571 -15.13 8.00 -4.54
C ASN A 571 -13.95 7.09 -4.13
N ASN A 572 -12.88 7.66 -3.54
CA ASN A 572 -11.71 6.92 -3.07
C ASN A 572 -11.02 7.62 -1.90
N GLY A 573 -11.68 7.60 -0.73
CA GLY A 573 -11.16 8.13 0.53
C GLY A 573 -11.89 9.37 1.04
N LEU A 574 -11.62 9.68 2.31
CA LEU A 574 -12.03 10.89 3.00
C LEU A 574 -10.78 11.74 3.22
N TYR A 575 -10.90 13.04 2.97
CA TYR A 575 -9.77 13.97 3.04
C TYR A 575 -10.11 15.11 3.97
N ARG A 576 -9.12 15.55 4.75
CA ARG A 576 -9.21 16.76 5.58
C ARG A 576 -8.24 17.80 5.04
N TYR A 577 -8.73 18.97 4.70
CA TYR A 577 -8.00 20.05 4.04
C TYR A 577 -8.00 21.33 4.88
N ASP A 578 -6.83 21.93 5.11
CA ASP A 578 -6.64 23.13 5.93
C ASP A 578 -6.93 24.45 5.20
N LYS A 579 -7.47 24.39 3.98
CA LYS A 579 -7.72 25.53 3.08
C LYS A 579 -6.45 26.22 2.57
N LYS A 580 -5.26 25.64 2.79
CA LYS A 580 -3.97 26.19 2.36
C LYS A 580 -3.20 25.15 1.55
N GLU A 581 -2.40 24.35 2.19
CA GLU A 581 -1.51 23.39 1.54
C GLU A 581 -1.64 21.97 2.09
N THR A 582 -2.14 21.81 3.31
CA THR A 582 -2.17 20.53 4.00
C THR A 582 -3.46 19.78 3.68
N CYS A 583 -3.34 18.63 3.06
CA CYS A 583 -4.44 17.71 2.80
C CYS A 583 -4.12 16.32 3.37
N ILE A 584 -4.94 15.84 4.30
CA ILE A 584 -4.71 14.60 5.05
C ILE A 584 -5.72 13.55 4.61
N PRO A 585 -5.30 12.42 4.07
CA PRO A 585 -6.19 11.31 3.74
C PRO A 585 -6.53 10.47 4.97
N TYR A 586 -7.76 9.96 5.03
CA TYR A 586 -8.25 9.03 6.03
C TYR A 586 -8.83 7.78 5.37
N ASN A 587 -8.67 6.64 6.03
CA ASN A 587 -8.98 5.33 5.46
C ASN A 587 -9.40 4.28 6.51
N PHE A 588 -9.29 3.00 6.19
CA PHE A 588 -9.65 1.88 7.06
C PHE A 588 -8.96 1.91 8.44
N THR A 589 -7.74 2.36 8.52
CA THR A 589 -6.98 2.41 9.78
C THR A 589 -7.48 3.48 10.72
N ASP A 590 -8.19 4.45 10.18
CA ASP A 590 -8.85 5.50 10.95
C ASP A 590 -10.26 5.10 11.42
N GLY A 591 -10.76 3.93 10.97
CA GLY A 591 -12.08 3.40 11.32
C GLY A 591 -13.13 3.55 10.21
N ILE A 592 -12.74 3.98 9.01
CA ILE A 592 -13.64 4.11 7.87
C ILE A 592 -13.87 2.73 7.23
N PRO A 593 -15.10 2.23 7.10
CA PRO A 593 -15.38 0.86 6.68
C PRO A 593 -15.17 0.60 5.18
N SER A 594 -15.11 1.65 4.36
CA SER A 594 -14.85 1.57 2.92
C SER A 594 -14.25 2.88 2.43
N PRO A 595 -13.31 2.88 1.48
CA PRO A 595 -12.81 4.11 0.88
C PRO A 595 -13.85 4.78 -0.04
N ILE A 596 -14.95 4.10 -0.37
CA ILE A 596 -15.94 4.58 -1.33
C ILE A 596 -17.03 5.36 -0.59
N PHE A 597 -17.01 6.69 -0.75
CA PHE A 597 -18.12 7.55 -0.41
C PHE A 597 -18.98 7.77 -1.65
N ILE A 598 -20.26 7.85 -1.45
CA ILE A 598 -21.25 8.01 -2.51
C ILE A 598 -21.91 9.39 -2.38
N ASN A 599 -22.73 9.79 -3.32
CA ASN A 599 -23.45 11.06 -3.30
C ASN A 599 -24.36 11.13 -2.05
N CYS A 600 -23.78 11.51 -0.95
CA CYS A 600 -24.40 11.80 0.32
C CYS A 600 -23.67 12.99 0.91
N PHE A 601 -24.37 14.10 1.09
CA PHE A 601 -23.75 15.28 1.68
C PHE A 601 -23.44 15.01 3.16
N PRO A 602 -22.20 15.25 3.60
CA PRO A 602 -21.85 15.15 5.01
C PRO A 602 -22.67 16.16 5.83
N VAL A 603 -23.03 15.79 7.04
CA VAL A 603 -23.82 16.62 7.92
C VAL A 603 -23.07 16.83 9.24
N LYS A 604 -23.11 18.06 9.76
CA LYS A 604 -22.65 18.39 11.09
C LYS A 604 -23.86 18.43 12.02
N ASP A 605 -23.81 17.67 13.12
CA ASP A 605 -24.88 17.66 14.12
C ASP A 605 -24.75 18.84 15.11
N ASP A 606 -25.77 19.01 15.94
CA ASP A 606 -25.82 20.11 16.93
C ASP A 606 -24.72 20.05 17.99
N THR A 607 -24.07 18.88 18.15
CA THR A 607 -22.92 18.70 19.06
C THR A 607 -21.59 19.02 18.42
N GLY A 608 -21.55 19.29 17.11
CA GLY A 608 -20.35 19.51 16.32
C GLY A 608 -19.76 18.22 15.73
N GLY A 609 -20.39 17.05 15.94
CA GLY A 609 -20.01 15.79 15.35
C GLY A 609 -20.29 15.76 13.85
N LEU A 610 -19.43 15.10 13.10
CA LEU A 610 -19.55 15.01 11.65
C LEU A 610 -20.01 13.61 11.22
N TRP A 611 -20.95 13.58 10.29
CA TRP A 611 -21.57 12.36 9.79
C TRP A 611 -21.34 12.25 8.27
N PHE A 612 -20.90 11.07 7.85
CA PHE A 612 -20.54 10.81 6.46
C PHE A 612 -21.27 9.56 5.96
N GLY A 613 -21.93 9.66 4.82
CA GLY A 613 -22.51 8.50 4.13
C GLY A 613 -21.47 7.72 3.34
N ASN A 614 -21.33 6.45 3.65
CA ASN A 614 -20.36 5.56 3.03
C ASN A 614 -21.06 4.39 2.33
N SER A 615 -20.37 3.70 1.44
CA SER A 615 -20.91 2.52 0.73
C SER A 615 -21.20 1.32 1.66
N LYS A 616 -20.61 1.31 2.85
CA LYS A 616 -20.79 0.24 3.87
C LYS A 616 -21.44 0.71 5.17
N GLY A 617 -22.10 1.85 5.15
CA GLY A 617 -22.83 2.36 6.31
C GLY A 617 -22.57 3.82 6.64
N LEU A 618 -23.07 4.25 7.78
CA LEU A 618 -22.94 5.61 8.30
C LEU A 618 -21.69 5.72 9.16
N VAL A 619 -20.84 6.71 8.86
CA VAL A 619 -19.58 6.97 9.58
C VAL A 619 -19.72 8.25 10.40
N TYR A 620 -19.30 8.19 11.64
CA TYR A 620 -19.33 9.28 12.60
C TYR A 620 -17.94 9.68 13.06
N LEU A 621 -17.70 10.98 13.13
CA LEU A 621 -16.51 11.60 13.71
C LEU A 621 -16.94 12.50 14.89
N GLY A 622 -16.61 12.11 16.11
CA GLY A 622 -16.88 12.89 17.32
C GLY A 622 -16.00 14.13 17.44
N THR A 623 -16.44 15.11 18.23
CA THR A 623 -15.75 16.41 18.42
C THR A 623 -14.38 16.31 19.08
N GLN A 624 -14.06 15.21 19.78
CA GLN A 624 -12.80 15.00 20.50
C GLN A 624 -11.70 14.33 19.66
N GLY A 625 -11.98 14.05 18.40
CA GLY A 625 -11.06 13.28 17.54
C GLY A 625 -9.88 14.09 17.03
N THR A 626 -8.73 14.00 17.66
CA THR A 626 -7.44 14.26 17.01
C THR A 626 -6.71 12.94 16.91
N ASN A 627 -6.50 12.46 15.69
CA ASN A 627 -5.80 11.20 15.48
C ASN A 627 -4.31 11.36 15.80
N PRO A 628 -3.77 10.72 16.85
CA PRO A 628 -2.34 10.75 17.14
C PRO A 628 -1.49 10.08 16.04
N LEU A 629 -2.10 9.27 15.17
CA LEU A 629 -1.38 8.58 14.09
C LEU A 629 -0.80 9.52 13.03
N HIS A 630 -1.39 10.69 12.82
CA HIS A 630 -0.84 11.68 11.91
C HIS A 630 0.36 12.46 12.47
N ASN A 631 0.66 12.31 13.77
CA ASN A 631 1.83 12.90 14.44
C ASN A 631 3.06 11.99 14.42
N TYR A 632 3.01 10.79 13.82
CA TYR A 632 4.20 9.97 13.66
C TYR A 632 5.18 10.66 12.69
N PRO A 633 6.44 10.82 13.11
CA PRO A 633 7.45 11.33 12.20
C PRO A 633 7.60 10.32 11.06
N TYR A 634 7.05 10.67 9.90
CA TYR A 634 7.21 9.87 8.70
C TYR A 634 8.68 9.84 8.30
N ARG A 635 9.30 8.68 8.50
CA ARG A 635 10.65 8.44 8.01
C ARG A 635 10.56 7.99 6.56
N LEU A 636 10.88 8.87 5.65
CA LEU A 636 11.03 8.51 4.26
C LEU A 636 12.46 8.00 4.04
N SER A 637 12.62 6.83 3.44
CA SER A 637 13.92 6.24 3.15
C SER A 637 13.91 5.56 1.78
N VAL A 638 15.05 5.63 1.10
CA VAL A 638 15.27 4.81 -0.09
C VAL A 638 15.51 3.37 0.36
N SER A 639 14.63 2.48 -0.05
CA SER A 639 14.67 1.06 0.30
C SER A 639 15.56 0.26 -0.66
N GLU A 640 15.69 0.73 -1.91
CA GLU A 640 16.50 0.08 -2.93
C GLU A 640 16.96 1.05 -4.01
N ILE A 641 18.17 0.86 -4.49
CA ILE A 641 18.76 1.60 -5.61
C ILE A 641 19.11 0.60 -6.70
N LEU A 642 18.62 0.83 -7.92
CA LEU A 642 18.93 0.01 -9.07
C LEU A 642 19.72 0.83 -10.11
N VAL A 643 20.84 0.32 -10.54
CA VAL A 643 21.63 0.88 -11.64
C VAL A 643 21.63 -0.13 -12.79
N ASN A 644 21.17 0.28 -13.96
CA ASN A 644 20.98 -0.59 -15.11
C ASN A 644 20.12 -1.85 -14.77
N GLY A 645 19.12 -1.68 -13.91
CA GLY A 645 18.22 -2.74 -13.46
C GLY A 645 18.82 -3.73 -12.46
N LYS A 646 20.07 -3.50 -11.99
CA LYS A 646 20.73 -4.32 -10.97
C LYS A 646 20.81 -3.56 -9.66
N GLU A 647 20.68 -4.27 -8.55
CA GLU A 647 20.86 -3.67 -7.23
C GLU A 647 22.24 -3.02 -7.09
N PHE A 648 22.20 -1.79 -6.59
CA PHE A 648 23.40 -1.00 -6.35
C PHE A 648 23.53 -0.66 -4.87
N TYR A 649 24.72 -0.89 -4.32
CA TYR A 649 25.02 -0.63 -2.92
C TYR A 649 26.12 0.42 -2.83
N PRO A 650 25.86 1.63 -2.29
CA PRO A 650 26.86 2.66 -2.14
C PRO A 650 28.03 2.20 -1.26
N GLU A 651 29.26 2.46 -1.69
CA GLU A 651 30.47 2.01 -0.96
C GLU A 651 30.71 2.74 0.38
N SER A 652 30.14 3.91 0.56
CA SER A 652 30.32 4.75 1.75
C SER A 652 29.04 4.87 2.57
N ARG A 653 29.16 5.01 3.91
CA ARG A 653 28.06 5.31 4.83
C ARG A 653 27.45 6.72 4.66
N GLY A 654 27.79 7.44 3.59
CA GLY A 654 27.25 8.77 3.28
C GLY A 654 26.06 8.72 2.32
N ASN A 655 25.36 9.86 2.18
CA ASN A 655 24.24 10.03 1.24
C ASN A 655 24.70 10.19 -0.22
N ASP A 656 25.93 9.84 -0.57
CA ASP A 656 26.51 10.07 -1.89
C ASP A 656 26.51 8.78 -2.70
N ILE A 657 25.80 8.79 -3.82
CA ILE A 657 25.76 7.73 -4.81
C ILE A 657 26.70 8.13 -5.95
N ARG A 658 27.78 7.39 -6.14
CA ARG A 658 28.68 7.60 -7.27
C ARG A 658 28.38 6.58 -8.37
N LEU A 659 28.05 7.10 -9.53
CA LEU A 659 27.74 6.32 -10.73
C LEU A 659 28.84 6.50 -11.73
N ASP A 660 29.27 5.42 -12.34
CA ASP A 660 30.14 5.50 -13.50
C ASP A 660 29.34 5.97 -14.75
N ARG A 661 30.03 6.35 -15.78
CA ARG A 661 29.43 6.83 -17.04
C ARG A 661 28.66 5.76 -17.82
N THR A 662 28.75 4.50 -17.43
CA THR A 662 28.03 3.39 -18.07
C THR A 662 26.63 3.21 -17.50
N ALA A 663 26.27 3.97 -16.46
CA ALA A 663 24.95 3.98 -15.88
C ALA A 663 23.94 4.63 -16.84
N SER A 664 23.17 3.80 -17.55
CA SER A 664 22.13 4.25 -18.48
C SER A 664 20.78 4.45 -17.80
N SER A 665 20.56 3.81 -16.64
CA SER A 665 19.37 4.00 -15.83
C SER A 665 19.68 3.96 -14.34
N LEU A 666 19.00 4.82 -13.59
CA LEU A 666 19.06 4.90 -12.13
C LEU A 666 17.63 4.89 -11.60
N THR A 667 17.29 3.88 -10.82
CA THR A 667 15.96 3.74 -10.24
C THR A 667 16.05 3.76 -8.72
N PHE A 668 15.22 4.57 -8.09
CA PHE A 668 15.02 4.60 -6.65
C PHE A 668 13.69 3.98 -6.30
N ARG A 669 13.71 3.00 -5.39
CA ARG A 669 12.55 2.53 -4.65
C ARG A 669 12.62 3.10 -3.25
N PHE A 670 11.52 3.61 -2.75
CA PHE A 670 11.49 4.24 -1.45
C PHE A 670 10.21 3.91 -0.70
N SER A 671 10.27 4.04 0.60
CA SER A 671 9.14 3.80 1.47
C SER A 671 9.09 4.82 2.59
N GLY A 672 7.88 5.17 2.99
CA GLY A 672 7.60 5.93 4.20
C GLY A 672 7.35 5.03 5.41
N PHE A 673 7.54 3.71 5.29
CA PHE A 673 7.24 2.72 6.32
C PHE A 673 5.83 2.83 6.92
N THR A 674 4.90 3.32 6.11
CA THR A 674 3.48 3.42 6.47
C THR A 674 2.79 2.10 6.16
N TYR A 675 2.75 1.21 7.13
CA TYR A 675 2.13 -0.11 6.98
C TYR A 675 0.61 -0.04 6.94
N THR A 676 0.04 1.03 7.48
CA THR A 676 -1.42 1.19 7.61
C THR A 676 -2.13 1.40 6.28
N ASP A 677 -1.53 2.14 5.35
CA ASP A 677 -2.07 2.34 4.00
C ASP A 677 -0.98 2.70 2.98
N PRO A 678 -0.16 1.73 2.57
CA PRO A 678 0.91 1.99 1.61
C PRO A 678 0.41 2.33 0.20
N SER A 679 -0.81 1.93 -0.17
CA SER A 679 -1.38 2.17 -1.50
C SER A 679 -1.88 3.62 -1.70
N ASN A 680 -2.19 4.33 -0.63
CA ASN A 680 -2.68 5.72 -0.68
C ASN A 680 -1.62 6.77 -0.33
N VAL A 681 -0.37 6.35 -0.13
CA VAL A 681 0.72 7.29 0.10
C VAL A 681 1.14 7.89 -1.23
N SER A 682 0.96 9.19 -1.37
CA SER A 682 1.41 9.94 -2.54
C SER A 682 2.67 10.70 -2.21
N TYR A 683 3.64 10.59 -3.09
CA TYR A 683 4.94 11.23 -2.95
C TYR A 683 5.13 12.30 -4.01
N GLU A 684 6.06 13.19 -3.77
CA GLU A 684 6.60 14.08 -4.79
C GLU A 684 8.12 14.05 -4.72
N TYR A 685 8.74 14.22 -5.86
CA TYR A 685 10.18 14.18 -6.01
C TYR A 685 10.69 15.34 -6.84
N MET A 686 11.97 15.65 -6.67
CA MET A 686 12.69 16.64 -7.43
C MET A 686 14.13 16.16 -7.65
N LEU A 687 14.68 16.39 -8.83
CA LEU A 687 16.07 16.17 -9.12
C LEU A 687 16.71 17.55 -9.41
N GLU A 688 17.35 18.15 -8.40
CA GLU A 688 18.05 19.42 -8.56
C GLU A 688 19.20 19.28 -9.57
N ALA A 689 19.48 20.32 -10.32
CA ALA A 689 20.34 20.42 -11.48
C ALA A 689 19.75 19.87 -12.79
N GLU A 690 18.63 19.16 -12.77
CA GLU A 690 17.85 18.84 -13.96
C GLU A 690 16.56 19.67 -14.01
N ASN A 691 15.85 19.76 -12.91
CA ASN A 691 14.60 20.52 -12.79
C ASN A 691 14.31 20.85 -11.32
N ASP A 692 14.11 22.10 -10.98
CA ASP A 692 13.91 22.58 -9.61
C ASP A 692 12.42 22.54 -9.16
N ASN A 693 11.56 21.88 -9.92
CA ASN A 693 10.13 21.74 -9.58
C ASN A 693 9.82 20.37 -9.00
N TRP A 694 8.97 20.34 -7.96
CA TRP A 694 8.41 19.13 -7.42
C TRP A 694 7.47 18.46 -8.42
N LYS A 695 7.70 17.18 -8.67
CA LYS A 695 6.85 16.34 -9.55
C LYS A 695 6.07 15.33 -8.69
N PRO A 696 4.74 15.30 -8.78
CA PRO A 696 3.94 14.34 -8.04
C PRO A 696 4.16 12.91 -8.56
N LEU A 697 4.20 11.96 -7.65
CA LEU A 697 4.32 10.54 -7.90
C LEU A 697 3.11 9.84 -7.25
N LEU A 698 2.11 9.55 -8.06
CA LEU A 698 0.84 9.00 -7.60
C LEU A 698 0.78 7.48 -7.81
N GLY A 699 0.45 6.73 -6.74
CA GLY A 699 0.22 5.28 -6.82
C GLY A 699 1.48 4.43 -7.04
N THR A 700 2.68 5.00 -6.92
CA THR A 700 3.95 4.27 -6.98
C THR A 700 4.96 4.85 -6.00
N SER A 701 5.89 4.02 -5.55
CA SER A 701 7.03 4.41 -4.72
C SER A 701 8.37 4.13 -5.44
N GLU A 702 8.34 4.21 -6.77
CA GLU A 702 9.51 4.01 -7.62
C GLU A 702 9.64 5.16 -8.61
N VAL A 703 10.86 5.69 -8.78
CA VAL A 703 11.18 6.69 -9.78
C VAL A 703 12.45 6.30 -10.53
N SER A 704 12.44 6.46 -11.86
CA SER A 704 13.57 6.12 -12.72
C SER A 704 14.04 7.32 -13.52
N PHE A 705 15.35 7.46 -13.58
CA PHE A 705 16.07 8.44 -14.40
C PHE A 705 16.89 7.72 -15.46
N TYR A 706 16.90 8.25 -16.66
CA TYR A 706 17.60 7.65 -17.79
C TYR A 706 18.62 8.61 -18.36
N ASN A 707 19.81 8.08 -18.69
CA ASN A 707 20.87 8.81 -19.38
C ASN A 707 21.25 10.15 -18.70
N LEU A 708 21.41 10.15 -17.37
CA LEU A 708 21.87 11.31 -16.63
C LEU A 708 23.24 11.73 -17.15
N GLN A 709 23.41 13.01 -17.45
CA GLN A 709 24.68 13.58 -17.90
C GLN A 709 25.69 13.58 -16.75
N ALA A 710 26.99 13.65 -17.10
CA ALA A 710 28.02 13.81 -16.08
C ALA A 710 27.82 15.10 -15.28
N GLY A 711 27.72 14.94 -13.94
CA GLY A 711 27.42 16.07 -13.08
C GLY A 711 27.08 15.66 -11.64
N LYS A 712 26.71 16.65 -10.85
CA LYS A 712 26.23 16.46 -9.48
C LYS A 712 24.76 16.80 -9.43
N TYR A 713 23.99 15.93 -8.84
CA TYR A 713 22.54 16.07 -8.68
C TYR A 713 22.16 15.84 -7.22
N ILE A 714 21.08 16.46 -6.78
CA ILE A 714 20.48 16.17 -5.49
C ILE A 714 19.06 15.65 -5.75
N PHE A 715 18.85 14.37 -5.48
CA PHE A 715 17.54 13.77 -5.50
C PHE A 715 16.84 14.05 -4.17
N LYS A 716 15.70 14.70 -4.24
CA LYS A 716 14.84 14.99 -3.10
C LYS A 716 13.50 14.29 -3.27
N MET A 717 12.96 13.80 -2.19
CA MET A 717 11.63 13.20 -2.15
C MET A 717 10.96 13.56 -0.85
N ARG A 718 9.63 13.72 -0.88
CA ARG A 718 8.80 13.93 0.29
C ARG A 718 7.40 13.39 0.08
N ARG A 719 6.66 13.22 1.14
CA ARG A 719 5.24 12.89 1.08
C ARG A 719 4.45 14.15 0.76
N ILE A 720 3.49 14.06 -0.17
CA ILE A 720 2.59 15.16 -0.50
C ILE A 720 1.81 15.57 0.75
N GLY A 721 1.78 16.88 1.07
CA GLY A 721 1.16 17.41 2.27
C GLY A 721 2.00 17.34 3.56
N TYR A 722 3.24 16.81 3.50
CA TYR A 722 4.15 16.70 4.64
C TYR A 722 5.56 17.19 4.29
N PRO A 723 5.80 18.49 4.19
CA PRO A 723 7.10 19.04 3.80
C PRO A 723 8.24 18.62 4.72
N ASP A 724 7.97 18.41 6.01
CA ASP A 724 8.96 17.95 7.00
C ASP A 724 9.43 16.50 6.79
N SER A 725 8.79 15.75 5.89
CA SER A 725 9.18 14.38 5.54
C SER A 725 10.31 14.30 4.51
N GLU A 726 10.93 15.42 4.12
CA GLU A 726 11.91 15.49 3.04
C GLU A 726 13.15 14.64 3.32
N ALA A 727 13.47 13.76 2.36
CA ALA A 727 14.70 12.98 2.32
C ALA A 727 15.54 13.39 1.10
N LYS A 728 16.87 13.36 1.24
CA LYS A 728 17.85 13.81 0.23
C LYS A 728 18.91 12.76 -0.02
N LEU A 729 19.29 12.62 -1.30
CA LEU A 729 20.40 11.80 -1.74
C LEU A 729 21.25 12.59 -2.76
N ASN A 730 22.56 12.58 -2.57
CA ASN A 730 23.47 13.19 -3.53
C ASN A 730 23.87 12.14 -4.59
N ILE A 731 23.82 12.52 -5.85
CA ILE A 731 24.19 11.67 -6.97
C ILE A 731 25.34 12.36 -7.71
N VAL A 732 26.41 11.62 -7.93
CA VAL A 732 27.57 12.08 -8.71
C VAL A 732 27.72 11.13 -9.89
N VAL A 733 27.45 11.61 -11.08
CA VAL A 733 27.71 10.86 -12.32
C VAL A 733 29.09 11.28 -12.84
N GLU A 734 30.01 10.30 -12.91
CA GLU A 734 31.38 10.55 -13.33
C GLU A 734 31.46 10.87 -14.82
N GLY A 735 32.19 11.94 -15.14
CA GLY A 735 32.47 12.36 -16.51
C GLY A 735 33.72 11.74 -17.10
N PHE A 736 33.96 12.00 -18.36
CA PHE A 736 35.23 11.65 -18.99
C PHE A 736 36.38 12.33 -18.25
N PRO A 737 37.44 11.61 -17.87
CA PRO A 737 38.62 12.23 -17.27
C PRO A 737 39.38 13.04 -18.32
N LEU A 738 38.95 14.29 -18.54
CA LEU A 738 39.47 15.20 -19.55
C LEU A 738 41.00 15.37 -19.46
N LEU A 739 41.55 15.27 -18.24
CA LEU A 739 42.98 15.30 -17.98
C LEU A 739 43.74 14.13 -18.63
N TRP A 740 43.13 12.91 -18.68
CA TRP A 740 43.75 11.76 -19.34
C TRP A 740 43.71 11.89 -20.85
N ILE A 741 42.65 12.50 -21.40
CA ILE A 741 42.56 12.75 -22.86
C ILE A 741 43.54 13.82 -23.27
N ILE A 742 43.63 14.93 -22.50
CA ILE A 742 44.62 15.99 -22.76
C ILE A 742 46.03 15.44 -22.55
N GLY A 743 46.27 14.72 -21.44
CA GLY A 743 47.59 14.09 -21.20
C GLY A 743 47.97 13.07 -22.27
N GLY A 744 47.02 12.23 -22.71
CA GLY A 744 47.24 11.31 -23.85
C GLY A 744 47.47 12.02 -25.16
N GLY A 745 46.73 13.09 -25.44
CA GLY A 745 46.93 13.91 -26.62
C GLY A 745 48.30 14.61 -26.64
N VAL A 746 48.72 15.19 -25.51
CA VAL A 746 50.06 15.78 -25.33
C VAL A 746 51.16 14.71 -25.50
N LEU A 747 50.97 13.49 -24.95
CA LEU A 747 51.92 12.40 -25.11
C LEU A 747 52.04 11.97 -26.57
N ILE A 748 50.95 11.85 -27.31
CA ILE A 748 50.94 11.52 -28.75
C ILE A 748 51.64 12.61 -29.55
N ILE A 749 51.42 13.87 -29.25
CA ILE A 749 52.12 15.01 -29.92
C ILE A 749 53.61 14.94 -29.62
N LEU A 750 54.01 14.70 -28.35
CA LEU A 750 55.42 14.54 -27.98
C LEU A 750 56.08 13.37 -28.67
N LEU A 751 55.40 12.22 -28.73
CA LEU A 751 55.90 11.05 -29.48
C LEU A 751 55.98 11.36 -30.99
N GLY A 752 55.04 12.09 -31.55
CA GLY A 752 55.05 12.55 -32.93
C GLY A 752 56.25 13.51 -33.20
N VAL A 753 56.55 14.42 -32.29
CA VAL A 753 57.72 15.32 -32.38
C VAL A 753 59.01 14.52 -32.27
N VAL A 754 59.14 13.58 -31.34
CA VAL A 754 60.30 12.71 -31.19
C VAL A 754 60.48 11.83 -32.43
N PHE A 755 59.42 11.31 -33.00
CA PHE A 755 59.45 10.54 -34.25
C PHE A 755 59.89 11.44 -35.45
N TYR A 756 59.34 12.64 -35.54
CA TYR A 756 59.71 13.62 -36.56
C TYR A 756 61.21 13.99 -36.45
N ILE A 757 61.68 14.24 -35.22
CA ILE A 757 63.13 14.56 -34.97
C ILE A 757 64.02 13.38 -35.37
N ARG A 758 63.59 12.10 -35.06
CA ARG A 758 64.32 10.90 -35.48
C ARG A 758 64.34 10.73 -36.99
N ILE A 759 63.23 10.99 -37.70
CA ILE A 759 63.21 10.98 -39.17
C ILE A 759 64.11 12.06 -39.74
N ARG A 760 64.05 13.28 -39.18
CA ARG A 760 64.88 14.33 -39.60
C ARG A 760 66.41 14.09 -39.40
N ARG A 761 66.74 13.46 -38.24
CA ARG A 761 68.14 13.02 -37.98
C ARG A 761 68.49 11.86 -38.88
N ARG A 762 67.64 10.90 -39.23
CA ARG A 762 67.92 9.87 -40.24
C ARG A 762 68.12 10.46 -41.65
N LYS A 763 67.28 11.44 -42.04
CA LYS A 763 67.50 12.17 -43.33
C LYS A 763 68.79 12.92 -43.35
N GLN A 764 69.22 13.54 -42.29
CA GLN A 764 70.48 14.21 -42.17
C GLN A 764 71.67 13.17 -42.24
N GLN A 765 71.55 12.02 -41.65
CA GLN A 765 72.52 10.91 -41.76
C GLN A 765 72.53 10.31 -43.15
N SER A 766 71.36 10.23 -43.84
CA SER A 766 71.37 9.71 -45.24
C SER A 766 71.94 10.72 -46.25
N VAL A 767 71.91 12.04 -45.99
CA VAL A 767 72.58 13.04 -46.82
C VAL A 767 74.07 12.96 -46.60
N VAL A 768 74.56 12.70 -45.38
CA VAL A 768 75.99 12.51 -45.10
C VAL A 768 76.53 11.16 -45.65
N LEU A 769 75.66 10.12 -45.80
CA LEU A 769 76.03 8.82 -46.42
C LEU A 769 75.88 8.82 -47.95
N ALA A 770 75.12 9.77 -48.54
CA ALA A 770 75.01 9.88 -49.99
C ALA A 770 76.23 10.57 -50.58
N ASP A 771 76.93 11.42 -49.86
CA ASP A 771 78.23 12.10 -50.33
C ASP A 771 79.42 11.15 -50.24
N MET A 772 79.33 9.88 -49.76
CA MET A 772 80.40 8.89 -49.69
C MET A 772 80.14 7.64 -50.56
N ARG A 773 79.13 7.70 -51.45
CA ARG A 773 78.83 6.59 -52.37
C ARG A 773 78.82 6.97 -53.85
N GLU A 774 79.79 7.77 -54.23
CA GLU A 774 80.11 7.91 -55.64
C GLU A 774 81.43 7.23 -55.93
N THR A 775 81.65 5.99 -55.67
CA THR A 775 82.63 5.11 -56.28
C THR A 775 82.32 3.67 -55.81
N VAL A 776 81.79 2.87 -56.67
CA VAL A 776 82.05 1.52 -57.05
C VAL A 776 80.84 0.89 -57.73
N ASP A 777 81.04 0.75 -58.98
CA ASP A 777 80.13 0.04 -59.91
C ASP A 777 80.07 -1.51 -59.70
N VAL A 778 78.96 -2.06 -60.21
CA VAL A 778 78.83 -3.42 -60.86
C VAL A 778 78.69 -4.56 -59.92
N LEU A 779 77.53 -5.17 -59.93
CA LEU A 779 77.13 -6.51 -60.41
C LEU A 779 75.73 -6.92 -59.85
N GLU A 780 74.83 -7.12 -60.77
CA GLU A 780 73.58 -7.87 -60.66
C GLU A 780 73.81 -9.39 -60.53
N PRO A 781 72.79 -10.27 -60.54
CA PRO A 781 71.67 -10.42 -59.73
C PRO A 781 71.42 -11.89 -59.18
N ALA A 782 70.36 -12.09 -58.58
CA ALA A 782 69.54 -13.33 -58.56
C ALA A 782 69.40 -14.08 -57.24
N VAL A 783 68.14 -14.34 -57.02
CA VAL A 783 67.57 -15.51 -56.30
C VAL A 783 67.67 -15.56 -54.77
N VAL A 784 66.55 -15.31 -54.02
CA VAL A 784 65.76 -16.33 -53.38
C VAL A 784 64.55 -15.68 -52.78
N GLU A 785 63.44 -16.04 -53.41
CA GLU A 785 62.09 -16.01 -52.81
C GLU A 785 61.98 -17.12 -51.75
N GLN A 786 61.08 -16.85 -50.80
CA GLN A 786 60.49 -17.82 -49.86
C GLN A 786 61.12 -17.96 -48.48
N ALA A 787 60.21 -17.81 -47.60
CA ALA A 787 60.22 -18.14 -46.19
C ALA A 787 60.58 -16.98 -45.25
N VAL A 788 59.56 -16.21 -44.84
CA VAL A 788 59.15 -15.91 -43.48
C VAL A 788 57.85 -15.06 -43.56
N SER A 789 56.75 -15.73 -43.74
CA SER A 789 55.41 -15.21 -43.40
C SER A 789 54.68 -16.24 -42.58
N SER A 790 54.85 -16.19 -41.29
CA SER A 790 53.97 -16.76 -40.32
C SER A 790 54.59 -16.58 -38.94
N GLU A 791 54.31 -15.52 -38.30
CA GLU A 791 54.34 -15.35 -36.82
C GLU A 791 54.49 -13.92 -36.35
N ILE A 792 53.71 -12.99 -36.86
CA ILE A 792 53.39 -11.73 -36.14
C ILE A 792 52.07 -11.16 -36.73
N ALA A 793 50.97 -11.83 -36.47
CA ALA A 793 49.65 -11.29 -36.71
C ALA A 793 48.63 -11.96 -35.76
N LYS A 794 48.97 -11.96 -34.46
CA LYS A 794 48.01 -12.23 -33.39
C LYS A 794 48.46 -11.31 -32.24
N ASP A 795 47.79 -10.24 -32.12
CA ASP A 795 47.54 -9.42 -30.95
C ASP A 795 47.48 -7.93 -31.33
N ILE A 796 46.43 -7.50 -31.91
CA ILE A 796 45.80 -6.18 -31.82
C ILE A 796 44.46 -6.30 -32.61
N LYS A 797 43.44 -6.87 -32.00
CA LYS A 797 42.06 -6.60 -32.37
C LYS A 797 41.32 -6.21 -31.08
N THR A 798 41.44 -4.95 -30.79
CA THR A 798 40.66 -4.27 -29.79
C THR A 798 39.24 -3.99 -30.30
N SER A 799 38.33 -4.45 -29.55
CA SER A 799 36.99 -3.95 -29.10
C SER A 799 36.05 -3.10 -29.99
N GLU A 800 36.36 -2.74 -31.19
CA GLU A 800 35.43 -1.98 -32.06
C GLU A 800 34.75 -2.83 -33.17
N ASP A 801 35.21 -4.04 -33.45
CA ASP A 801 34.67 -4.90 -34.51
C ASP A 801 33.60 -5.93 -34.04
N LYS A 802 33.18 -5.89 -32.78
CA LYS A 802 32.10 -6.79 -32.26
C LYS A 802 30.71 -6.44 -32.73
N TYR A 803 30.49 -5.30 -33.35
CA TYR A 803 29.16 -4.84 -33.80
C TYR A 803 28.96 -4.85 -35.33
N LYS A 804 29.93 -5.26 -36.12
CA LYS A 804 29.82 -5.21 -37.59
C LYS A 804 29.76 -6.54 -38.32
N THR A 805 29.77 -7.70 -37.62
CA THR A 805 29.91 -9.00 -38.31
C THR A 805 28.82 -10.03 -38.02
N ASN A 806 27.57 -9.59 -37.69
CA ASN A 806 26.43 -10.50 -37.70
C ASN A 806 25.20 -9.83 -38.32
N LYS A 807 25.31 -9.39 -39.58
CA LYS A 807 24.13 -9.17 -40.41
C LYS A 807 23.63 -10.53 -40.85
N VAL A 808 22.56 -11.03 -40.19
CA VAL A 808 21.81 -12.19 -40.68
C VAL A 808 21.26 -11.80 -42.04
N SER A 809 21.51 -12.63 -43.05
CA SER A 809 21.04 -12.33 -44.42
C SER A 809 19.52 -12.32 -44.48
N PRO A 810 18.91 -11.55 -45.40
CA PRO A 810 17.46 -11.51 -45.54
C PRO A 810 16.87 -12.89 -45.86
N GLU A 811 17.59 -13.75 -46.59
CA GLU A 811 17.21 -15.13 -46.90
C GLU A 811 17.19 -15.97 -45.62
N GLU A 812 18.18 -15.82 -44.73
CA GLU A 812 18.23 -16.53 -43.46
C GLU A 812 17.14 -16.05 -42.51
N CYS A 813 16.85 -14.74 -42.47
CA CYS A 813 15.73 -14.20 -41.72
C CYS A 813 14.39 -14.79 -42.19
N LYS A 814 14.20 -14.92 -43.49
CA LYS A 814 13.00 -15.53 -44.09
C LYS A 814 12.88 -17.02 -43.76
N ARG A 815 13.99 -17.74 -43.74
CA ARG A 815 14.06 -19.14 -43.36
C ARG A 815 13.71 -19.35 -41.90
N LEU A 816 14.33 -18.56 -41.02
CA LEU A 816 14.11 -18.61 -39.58
C LEU A 816 12.67 -18.21 -39.21
N PHE A 817 12.12 -17.23 -39.93
CA PHE A 817 10.73 -16.82 -39.71
C PHE A 817 9.74 -17.94 -40.05
N LYS A 818 9.94 -18.66 -41.18
CA LYS A 818 9.12 -19.82 -41.53
C LYS A 818 9.22 -20.93 -40.48
N LEU A 819 10.41 -21.20 -39.96
CA LEU A 819 10.61 -22.20 -38.90
C LEU A 819 9.94 -21.75 -37.60
N LEU A 820 10.04 -20.48 -37.26
CA LEU A 820 9.40 -19.88 -36.09
C LEU A 820 7.88 -20.03 -36.16
N GLU A 821 7.26 -19.68 -37.29
CA GLU A 821 5.82 -19.85 -37.50
C GLU A 821 5.39 -21.32 -37.40
N ALA A 822 6.13 -22.24 -38.00
CA ALA A 822 5.85 -23.66 -37.92
C ALA A 822 5.91 -24.17 -36.47
N VAL A 823 6.94 -23.78 -35.70
CA VAL A 823 7.04 -24.12 -34.27
C VAL A 823 5.91 -23.52 -33.45
N MET A 824 5.56 -22.26 -33.70
CA MET A 824 4.46 -21.59 -33.00
C MET A 824 3.11 -22.26 -33.21
N GLN A 825 2.84 -22.74 -34.45
CA GLN A 825 1.59 -23.42 -34.80
C GLN A 825 1.54 -24.86 -34.34
N GLN A 826 2.65 -25.65 -34.50
CA GLN A 826 2.66 -27.07 -34.20
C GLN A 826 2.90 -27.38 -32.73
N LYS A 827 3.92 -26.76 -32.11
CA LYS A 827 4.33 -27.06 -30.72
C LYS A 827 3.64 -26.15 -29.70
N LYS A 828 3.06 -25.06 -30.15
CA LYS A 828 2.35 -24.06 -29.31
C LYS A 828 3.10 -23.63 -28.06
N PRO A 829 4.42 -23.29 -28.15
CA PRO A 829 5.23 -22.96 -26.99
C PRO A 829 4.71 -21.73 -26.23
N TYR A 830 3.91 -20.88 -26.88
CA TYR A 830 3.27 -19.70 -26.26
C TYR A 830 2.32 -20.04 -25.10
N LYS A 831 1.87 -21.29 -24.96
CA LYS A 831 1.05 -21.74 -23.82
C LYS A 831 1.85 -21.82 -22.51
N ASN A 832 3.19 -21.85 -22.59
CA ASN A 832 4.02 -21.71 -21.41
C ASN A 832 4.08 -20.23 -20.96
N PRO A 833 3.56 -19.87 -19.77
CA PRO A 833 3.60 -18.49 -19.28
C PRO A 833 5.01 -17.96 -19.04
N ALA A 834 5.99 -18.86 -18.79
CA ALA A 834 7.39 -18.54 -18.52
C ALA A 834 8.28 -18.58 -19.78
N LEU A 835 7.73 -18.69 -21.00
CA LEU A 835 8.48 -18.77 -22.25
C LEU A 835 9.43 -17.57 -22.43
N LYS A 836 10.71 -17.87 -22.63
CA LYS A 836 11.77 -16.90 -22.92
C LYS A 836 12.23 -16.98 -24.37
N ILE A 837 12.87 -15.92 -24.84
CA ILE A 837 13.44 -15.86 -26.19
C ILE A 837 14.52 -16.95 -26.41
N ALA A 838 15.24 -17.35 -25.37
CA ALA A 838 16.23 -18.42 -25.39
C ALA A 838 15.57 -19.77 -25.68
N ASP A 839 14.48 -20.09 -25.01
CA ASP A 839 13.74 -21.34 -25.19
C ASP A 839 13.22 -21.47 -26.63
N LEU A 840 12.78 -20.34 -27.20
CA LEU A 840 12.29 -20.31 -28.57
C LEU A 840 13.43 -20.41 -29.60
N ALA A 841 14.59 -19.82 -29.29
CA ALA A 841 15.80 -19.91 -30.12
C ALA A 841 16.29 -21.36 -30.19
N ASP A 842 16.30 -22.07 -29.06
CA ASP A 842 16.66 -23.48 -28.98
C ASP A 842 15.72 -24.37 -29.80
N LEU A 843 14.40 -24.08 -29.74
CA LEU A 843 13.36 -24.81 -30.49
C LEU A 843 13.51 -24.70 -32.02
N ILE A 844 14.08 -23.61 -32.53
CA ILE A 844 14.30 -23.38 -33.98
C ILE A 844 15.76 -23.56 -34.40
N GLY A 845 16.65 -23.95 -33.47
CA GLY A 845 18.06 -24.23 -33.74
C GLY A 845 18.89 -23.00 -34.07
N THR A 846 18.67 -21.88 -33.35
CA THR A 846 19.41 -20.63 -33.54
C THR A 846 19.84 -20.04 -32.21
N SER A 847 20.58 -18.93 -32.22
CA SER A 847 20.95 -18.22 -31.00
C SER A 847 19.92 -17.18 -30.63
N SER A 848 19.81 -16.86 -29.32
CA SER A 848 18.92 -15.80 -28.82
C SER A 848 19.24 -14.45 -29.45
N HIS A 849 20.47 -14.18 -29.83
CA HIS A 849 20.89 -12.95 -30.50
C HIS A 849 20.33 -12.85 -31.94
N VAL A 850 20.41 -13.93 -32.68
CA VAL A 850 19.87 -14.02 -34.06
C VAL A 850 18.34 -13.89 -34.01
N LEU A 851 17.70 -14.56 -33.05
CA LEU A 851 16.26 -14.48 -32.91
C LEU A 851 15.81 -13.08 -32.44
N SER A 852 16.57 -12.43 -31.57
CA SER A 852 16.31 -11.03 -31.17
C SER A 852 16.46 -10.06 -32.36
N TYR A 853 17.46 -10.30 -33.24
CA TYR A 853 17.62 -9.52 -34.47
C TYR A 853 16.42 -9.75 -35.42
N LEU A 854 15.94 -10.97 -35.56
CA LEU A 854 14.77 -11.31 -36.37
C LEU A 854 13.53 -10.52 -35.88
N PHE A 855 13.25 -10.53 -34.59
CA PHE A 855 12.13 -9.79 -34.04
C PHE A 855 12.26 -8.27 -34.23
N ASN A 856 13.38 -7.68 -33.83
CA ASN A 856 13.52 -6.24 -33.76
C ASN A 856 13.80 -5.58 -35.11
N GLN A 857 14.58 -6.24 -36.01
CA GLN A 857 15.05 -5.65 -37.27
C GLN A 857 14.27 -6.14 -38.50
N TYR A 858 13.89 -7.43 -38.51
CA TYR A 858 13.18 -8.00 -39.65
C TYR A 858 11.66 -7.94 -39.52
N LEU A 859 11.12 -8.26 -38.34
CA LEU A 859 9.69 -8.25 -38.08
C LEU A 859 9.21 -6.89 -37.52
N ASN A 860 10.12 -6.02 -37.09
CA ASN A 860 9.85 -4.75 -36.42
C ASN A 860 8.86 -4.88 -35.25
N ARG A 861 8.99 -5.92 -34.46
CA ARG A 861 8.11 -6.28 -33.34
C ARG A 861 8.94 -6.85 -32.20
N ASN A 862 8.54 -6.62 -30.95
CA ASN A 862 9.20 -7.27 -29.82
C ASN A 862 8.71 -8.71 -29.61
N PHE A 863 9.52 -9.53 -28.98
CA PHE A 863 9.25 -10.93 -28.69
C PHE A 863 7.93 -11.14 -27.94
N TYR A 864 7.67 -10.33 -26.90
CA TYR A 864 6.49 -10.49 -26.06
C TYR A 864 5.19 -10.14 -26.81
N ASP A 865 5.20 -9.10 -27.65
CA ASP A 865 4.04 -8.75 -28.48
C ASP A 865 3.74 -9.87 -29.46
N TYR A 866 4.77 -10.44 -30.10
CA TYR A 866 4.60 -11.56 -31.04
C TYR A 866 4.01 -12.80 -30.35
N VAL A 867 4.52 -13.20 -29.19
CA VAL A 867 4.01 -14.36 -28.43
C VAL A 867 2.57 -14.09 -27.95
N ASN A 868 2.27 -12.88 -27.47
CA ASN A 868 0.95 -12.56 -26.98
C ASN A 868 -0.11 -12.50 -28.08
N ASP A 869 0.26 -12.21 -29.32
CA ASP A 869 -0.66 -12.30 -30.45
C ASP A 869 -1.17 -13.73 -30.66
N TYR A 870 -0.30 -14.75 -30.55
CA TYR A 870 -0.69 -16.16 -30.58
C TYR A 870 -1.56 -16.56 -29.40
N ARG A 871 -1.27 -16.05 -28.21
CA ARG A 871 -2.09 -16.28 -27.02
C ARG A 871 -3.50 -15.70 -27.16
N VAL A 872 -3.62 -14.50 -27.71
CA VAL A 872 -4.94 -13.87 -27.96
C VAL A 872 -5.67 -14.62 -29.08
N ALA A 873 -4.97 -15.08 -30.12
CA ALA A 873 -5.58 -15.88 -31.19
C ALA A 873 -6.13 -17.22 -30.66
N GLU A 874 -5.38 -17.92 -29.82
CA GLU A 874 -5.82 -19.16 -29.15
C GLU A 874 -7.03 -18.89 -28.25
N PHE A 875 -7.02 -17.78 -27.49
CA PHE A 875 -8.16 -17.38 -26.65
C PHE A 875 -9.42 -17.15 -27.48
N LYS A 876 -9.32 -16.45 -28.61
CA LYS A 876 -10.45 -16.29 -29.53
C LYS A 876 -11.01 -17.61 -30.06
N GLN A 877 -10.14 -18.58 -30.32
CA GLN A 877 -10.56 -19.94 -30.73
C GLN A 877 -11.32 -20.67 -29.62
N LEU A 878 -10.90 -20.49 -28.35
CA LEU A 878 -11.60 -21.08 -27.21
C LEU A 878 -12.98 -20.42 -27.00
N ILE A 879 -13.07 -19.10 -27.18
CA ILE A 879 -14.36 -18.39 -27.13
C ILE A 879 -15.29 -18.87 -28.26
N ALA A 880 -14.79 -19.04 -29.47
CA ALA A 880 -15.57 -19.54 -30.59
C ALA A 880 -16.07 -21.00 -30.39
N LYS A 881 -15.46 -21.77 -29.47
CA LYS A 881 -15.89 -23.10 -29.04
C LYS A 881 -16.81 -23.07 -27.81
N GLU A 882 -17.27 -21.91 -27.38
CA GLU A 882 -18.14 -21.66 -26.22
C GLU A 882 -17.54 -22.15 -24.88
N GLU A 883 -16.22 -22.30 -24.78
CA GLU A 883 -15.56 -22.73 -23.53
C GLU A 883 -15.74 -21.73 -22.38
N TYR A 884 -16.10 -20.47 -22.68
CA TYR A 884 -16.43 -19.45 -21.67
C TYR A 884 -17.68 -19.77 -20.85
N ALA A 885 -18.53 -20.68 -21.31
CA ALA A 885 -19.66 -21.19 -20.52
C ALA A 885 -19.23 -22.13 -19.38
N ARG A 886 -18.02 -22.72 -19.48
CA ARG A 886 -17.48 -23.71 -18.52
C ARG A 886 -16.38 -23.15 -17.63
N TYR A 887 -15.64 -22.17 -18.12
CA TYR A 887 -14.46 -21.63 -17.43
C TYR A 887 -14.51 -20.11 -17.33
N THR A 888 -13.92 -19.54 -16.27
CA THR A 888 -13.78 -18.10 -16.16
C THR A 888 -12.82 -17.57 -17.23
N LEU A 889 -12.99 -16.31 -17.64
CA LEU A 889 -12.10 -15.68 -18.63
C LEU A 889 -10.64 -15.65 -18.15
N SER A 890 -10.40 -15.59 -16.86
CA SER A 890 -9.06 -15.66 -16.29
C SER A 890 -8.46 -17.06 -16.47
N ALA A 891 -9.21 -18.12 -16.19
CA ALA A 891 -8.76 -19.49 -16.39
C ALA A 891 -8.47 -19.80 -17.87
N LEU A 892 -9.30 -19.29 -18.79
CA LEU A 892 -9.05 -19.43 -20.23
C LEU A 892 -7.79 -18.65 -20.67
N ALA A 893 -7.56 -17.45 -20.11
CA ALA A 893 -6.35 -16.68 -20.41
C ALA A 893 -5.08 -17.37 -19.89
N GLU A 894 -5.12 -17.97 -18.70
CA GLU A 894 -4.03 -18.80 -18.17
C GLU A 894 -3.77 -20.02 -19.04
N HIS A 895 -4.81 -20.70 -19.50
CA HIS A 895 -4.68 -21.82 -20.43
C HIS A 895 -4.04 -21.43 -21.76
N CYS A 896 -4.17 -20.18 -22.18
CA CYS A 896 -3.49 -19.61 -23.34
C CYS A 896 -2.06 -19.16 -23.06
N GLY A 897 -1.58 -19.23 -21.82
CA GLY A 897 -0.23 -18.90 -21.40
C GLY A 897 -0.03 -17.47 -20.87
N PHE A 898 -1.09 -16.73 -20.54
CA PHE A 898 -0.93 -15.46 -19.86
C PHE A 898 -0.64 -15.67 -18.38
N SER A 899 0.41 -15.01 -17.87
CA SER A 899 0.81 -15.08 -16.47
C SER A 899 -0.02 -14.17 -15.55
N SER A 900 -0.81 -13.23 -16.10
CA SER A 900 -1.68 -12.34 -15.31
C SER A 900 -2.87 -11.85 -16.11
N ARG A 901 -3.99 -11.66 -15.40
CA ARG A 901 -5.22 -11.10 -15.95
C ARG A 901 -5.01 -9.71 -16.56
N ALA A 902 -4.21 -8.87 -15.90
CA ALA A 902 -3.95 -7.50 -16.36
C ALA A 902 -3.20 -7.48 -17.71
N SER A 903 -2.20 -8.36 -17.88
CA SER A 903 -1.48 -8.52 -19.14
C SER A 903 -2.40 -8.99 -20.25
N PHE A 904 -3.24 -9.99 -19.99
CA PHE A 904 -4.24 -10.48 -20.93
C PHE A 904 -5.20 -9.38 -21.40
N PHE A 905 -5.86 -8.69 -20.46
CA PHE A 905 -6.86 -7.65 -20.82
C PHE A 905 -6.25 -6.52 -21.64
N ARG A 906 -5.04 -6.09 -21.28
CA ARG A 906 -4.32 -5.04 -22.03
C ARG A 906 -3.98 -5.46 -23.45
N HIS A 907 -3.42 -6.68 -23.65
CA HIS A 907 -3.06 -7.16 -24.97
C HIS A 907 -4.29 -7.52 -25.81
N PHE A 908 -5.31 -8.09 -25.20
CA PHE A 908 -6.56 -8.39 -25.89
C PHE A 908 -7.22 -7.11 -26.43
N LYS A 909 -7.33 -6.05 -25.61
CA LYS A 909 -7.86 -4.76 -26.02
C LYS A 909 -6.98 -4.09 -27.09
N LYS A 910 -5.65 -4.20 -26.98
CA LYS A 910 -4.71 -3.69 -28.00
C LYS A 910 -4.94 -4.33 -29.37
N MET A 911 -5.22 -5.63 -29.41
CA MET A 911 -5.42 -6.38 -30.66
C MET A 911 -6.85 -6.27 -31.24
N THR A 912 -7.86 -6.19 -30.39
CA THR A 912 -9.26 -6.29 -30.82
C THR A 912 -10.01 -4.96 -30.78
N GLY A 913 -9.44 -3.95 -30.13
CA GLY A 913 -10.08 -2.65 -29.88
C GLY A 913 -11.07 -2.66 -28.72
N VAL A 914 -11.54 -3.85 -28.27
CA VAL A 914 -12.56 -4.02 -27.23
C VAL A 914 -12.05 -4.91 -26.10
N THR A 915 -12.69 -4.86 -24.95
CA THR A 915 -12.36 -5.77 -23.84
C THR A 915 -12.87 -7.20 -24.13
N PRO A 916 -12.29 -8.24 -23.48
CA PRO A 916 -12.77 -9.61 -23.65
C PRO A 916 -14.27 -9.80 -23.38
N ASN A 917 -14.82 -9.10 -22.38
CA ASN A 917 -16.24 -9.14 -22.08
C ASN A 917 -17.11 -8.49 -23.16
N GLU A 918 -16.66 -7.37 -23.71
CA GLU A 918 -17.34 -6.70 -24.83
C GLU A 918 -17.28 -7.56 -26.09
N TYR A 919 -16.16 -8.24 -26.34
CA TYR A 919 -15.98 -9.13 -27.47
C TYR A 919 -16.96 -10.31 -27.42
N ILE A 920 -17.13 -10.96 -26.25
CA ILE A 920 -18.11 -12.04 -26.08
C ILE A 920 -19.53 -11.53 -26.33
N LYS A 921 -19.92 -10.39 -25.74
CA LYS A 921 -21.23 -9.79 -25.97
C LYS A 921 -21.51 -9.43 -27.44
N GLN A 922 -20.47 -9.19 -28.24
CA GLN A 922 -20.60 -8.95 -29.67
C GLN A 922 -20.80 -10.25 -30.47
N LEU A 923 -20.28 -11.38 -29.95
CA LEU A 923 -20.49 -12.70 -30.56
C LEU A 923 -21.86 -13.32 -30.22
N GLU A 924 -22.45 -12.91 -29.09
CA GLU A 924 -23.78 -13.37 -28.66
C GLU A 924 -24.94 -12.59 -29.31
N LYS A 925 -24.63 -11.50 -30.04
CA LYS A 925 -25.58 -10.74 -30.91
C LYS A 925 -25.56 -11.24 -32.34
#